data_cb74b9f0f898cc710f571ae86a76a394
#
_entry.id   cb74b9f0f898cc710f571ae86a76a394
#
_cell.length_a   1.000
_cell.length_b   1.000
_cell.length_c   1.000
_cell.angle_alpha   90.00
_cell.angle_beta   90.00
_cell.angle_gamma   90.00
#
_symmetry.space_group_name_H-M   'P 1'
#
loop_
_entity.id
_entity.type
_entity.pdbx_description
1 polymer ?
#
loop_
_entity_poly.entity_id
_entity_poly.type
_entity_poly.pdbx_seq_one_letter_code
_entity_poly.pdbx_strand_id
1 'polypeptide(L)'
;MKETLIDIETYSEVDIGKCGLYRYATDPSFEILLVAWATDEGKGFGETRCADLASGEPLPEELLEDFQSGNVRLIAHNASFERVCFSVHLQRHLPGQYLKPGEFLSPDSWICTMVMAASLTLPMALKDVGTVLKTSQQKDKEGERLIKLFSMPCKPTKSNGMRTRNLPEHYPSDWEKFKYYCIQDVNTEVDIYKRLKKFPMPEQEWKHYRVNERINDRGVKIDTELVEQAIACDLMLSDAMSKKAYELTGLENPNSVSQLKSWLDERGIPMDTLGKKDVAQMIDELDKNGVDAEAMDMLKLRLQMAKSSVKKYQAAERCVCSDGRARGLFQFYGASRTGRYSGRNIQLQNLPQNHISTLDEARELVKLGCFDMVETIYGNTPDVLSQLIRTMLIPREGCEFIVADFSAIEARVLAWEAGEDWRLEAFLEGKDIYCASASQMFHVPVVKHGINGELRQKGKVAELACGYGGSSGALISMGALQMGLKEEELPEIIDSWREANPKIVQYWWDVEKAATQAFKTGKRQEIGKLAFEFYSGTLWMLLPSGRKLAYLKPRLQPNRFGRMSLTYEGVGQNHKWARQETYSGRLVENATQAIARDILAEAMARMEGYGLNIVGHVHDEVIIEAPKDRYTVDEVCKLMSVNPEWCKDLPLNAAGYKGSYYFKD
;
A
#
# COMPACT_ATOMS: atom_id res chain seq x y z
N MET A 1 -25.84 -1.21 -22.90
CA MET A 1 -24.69 -2.09 -22.59
C MET A 1 -25.15 -3.01 -21.49
N LYS A 2 -25.02 -4.31 -21.67
CA LYS A 2 -25.33 -5.31 -20.64
C LYS A 2 -24.41 -5.12 -19.42
N GLU A 3 -24.95 -5.24 -18.22
CA GLU A 3 -24.21 -5.26 -16.96
C GLU A 3 -24.44 -6.59 -16.27
N THR A 4 -23.39 -7.34 -15.96
CA THR A 4 -23.48 -8.63 -15.25
C THR A 4 -22.69 -8.54 -13.96
N LEU A 5 -23.37 -8.64 -12.83
CA LEU A 5 -22.79 -8.63 -11.50
C LEU A 5 -22.58 -10.07 -11.05
N ILE A 6 -21.39 -10.39 -10.54
CA ILE A 6 -20.94 -11.75 -10.27
C ILE A 6 -20.26 -11.81 -8.92
N ASP A 7 -20.53 -12.88 -8.17
CA ASP A 7 -19.81 -13.27 -6.95
C ASP A 7 -19.53 -14.77 -6.99
N ILE A 8 -18.41 -15.20 -6.41
CA ILE A 8 -17.99 -16.61 -6.42
C ILE A 8 -17.55 -17.09 -5.04
N GLU A 9 -17.85 -18.35 -4.75
CA GLU A 9 -17.27 -19.06 -3.63
C GLU A 9 -16.24 -20.07 -4.12
N THR A 10 -15.10 -20.14 -3.44
CA THR A 10 -13.95 -20.91 -3.92
C THR A 10 -13.34 -21.76 -2.80
N TYR A 11 -12.56 -22.76 -3.17
CA TYR A 11 -11.73 -23.56 -2.26
C TYR A 11 -10.26 -23.55 -2.72
N SER A 12 -9.34 -23.54 -1.77
CA SER A 12 -7.92 -23.89 -1.97
C SER A 12 -7.31 -24.37 -0.66
N GLU A 13 -6.30 -25.23 -0.74
CA GLU A 13 -5.54 -25.67 0.44
C GLU A 13 -4.64 -24.59 1.01
N VAL A 14 -4.30 -23.58 0.23
CA VAL A 14 -3.45 -22.46 0.66
C VAL A 14 -4.29 -21.30 1.18
N ASP A 15 -3.80 -20.65 2.23
CA ASP A 15 -4.47 -19.51 2.86
C ASP A 15 -4.25 -18.23 2.05
N ILE A 16 -5.32 -17.72 1.43
CA ILE A 16 -5.29 -16.49 0.62
C ILE A 16 -4.76 -15.28 1.41
N GLY A 17 -5.01 -15.21 2.72
CA GLY A 17 -4.51 -14.14 3.58
C GLY A 17 -2.99 -14.14 3.74
N LYS A 18 -2.34 -15.28 3.49
CA LYS A 18 -0.89 -15.45 3.59
C LYS A 18 -0.17 -15.44 2.24
N CYS A 19 -0.78 -16.05 1.21
CA CYS A 19 -0.14 -16.22 -0.10
C CYS A 19 -0.61 -15.22 -1.16
N GLY A 20 -1.71 -14.52 -0.92
CA GLY A 20 -2.31 -13.59 -1.88
C GLY A 20 -3.10 -14.29 -2.99
N LEU A 21 -3.89 -13.51 -3.71
CA LEU A 21 -4.87 -13.98 -4.69
C LEU A 21 -4.28 -14.90 -5.78
N TYR A 22 -3.20 -14.47 -6.43
CA TYR A 22 -2.67 -15.19 -7.59
C TYR A 22 -2.10 -16.56 -7.22
N ARG A 23 -1.34 -16.63 -6.11
CA ARG A 23 -0.82 -17.92 -5.61
C ARG A 23 -1.95 -18.82 -5.12
N TYR A 24 -2.99 -18.25 -4.49
CA TYR A 24 -4.20 -18.95 -4.08
C TYR A 24 -4.92 -19.59 -5.29
N ALA A 25 -5.21 -18.79 -6.31
CA ALA A 25 -5.95 -19.26 -7.48
C ALA A 25 -5.14 -20.22 -8.37
N THR A 26 -3.81 -20.08 -8.42
CA THR A 26 -2.94 -20.98 -9.22
C THR A 26 -2.56 -22.26 -8.49
N ASP A 27 -2.89 -22.40 -7.19
CA ASP A 27 -2.65 -23.64 -6.45
C ASP A 27 -3.38 -24.82 -7.10
N PRO A 28 -2.76 -26.01 -7.21
CA PRO A 28 -3.40 -27.18 -7.83
C PRO A 28 -4.75 -27.57 -7.22
N SER A 29 -4.93 -27.29 -5.91
CA SER A 29 -6.17 -27.60 -5.18
C SER A 29 -7.31 -26.59 -5.40
N PHE A 30 -7.02 -25.45 -6.05
CA PHE A 30 -8.01 -24.41 -6.26
C PHE A 30 -9.18 -24.86 -7.12
N GLU A 31 -10.39 -24.54 -6.67
CA GLU A 31 -11.65 -24.77 -7.38
C GLU A 31 -12.63 -23.61 -7.13
N ILE A 32 -13.44 -23.27 -8.14
CA ILE A 32 -14.65 -22.46 -7.95
C ILE A 32 -15.76 -23.43 -7.53
N LEU A 33 -16.39 -23.17 -6.40
CA LEU A 33 -17.45 -23.99 -5.82
C LEU A 33 -18.82 -23.57 -6.30
N LEU A 34 -19.11 -22.27 -6.17
CA LEU A 34 -20.40 -21.64 -6.51
C LEU A 34 -20.12 -20.40 -7.34
N VAL A 35 -21.01 -20.11 -8.27
CA VAL A 35 -21.05 -18.85 -9.04
C VAL A 35 -22.47 -18.31 -8.94
N ALA A 36 -22.63 -17.12 -8.38
CA ALA A 36 -23.90 -16.40 -8.40
C ALA A 36 -23.78 -15.16 -9.28
N TRP A 37 -24.84 -14.84 -10.02
CA TRP A 37 -24.85 -13.67 -10.91
C TRP A 37 -26.25 -13.11 -11.13
N ALA A 38 -26.29 -11.81 -11.41
CA ALA A 38 -27.49 -11.08 -11.83
C ALA A 38 -27.16 -10.21 -13.04
N THR A 39 -28.07 -10.12 -14.00
CA THR A 39 -27.87 -9.42 -15.27
C THR A 39 -28.87 -8.27 -15.40
N ASP A 40 -28.40 -7.13 -15.90
CA ASP A 40 -29.21 -5.97 -16.32
C ASP A 40 -29.00 -5.71 -17.82
N GLU A 41 -30.06 -5.88 -18.58
CA GLU A 41 -30.10 -5.55 -20.04
C GLU A 41 -30.71 -4.16 -20.30
N GLY A 42 -30.69 -3.26 -19.32
CA GLY A 42 -31.23 -1.91 -19.41
C GLY A 42 -32.62 -1.74 -18.80
N LYS A 43 -33.13 -2.77 -18.11
CA LYS A 43 -34.42 -2.74 -17.41
C LYS A 43 -34.30 -2.87 -15.88
N GLY A 44 -33.07 -2.91 -15.39
CA GLY A 44 -32.70 -3.23 -14.01
C GLY A 44 -32.26 -4.68 -13.87
N PHE A 45 -31.49 -4.96 -12.80
CA PHE A 45 -31.03 -6.32 -12.51
C PHE A 45 -32.21 -7.28 -12.30
N GLY A 46 -32.19 -8.39 -13.01
CA GLY A 46 -33.13 -9.50 -12.86
C GLY A 46 -32.93 -10.31 -11.58
N GLU A 47 -33.56 -11.48 -11.52
CA GLU A 47 -33.36 -12.43 -10.42
C GLU A 47 -31.93 -12.96 -10.41
N THR A 48 -31.35 -13.09 -9.22
CA THR A 48 -30.03 -13.67 -9.04
C THR A 48 -30.09 -15.19 -9.22
N ARG A 49 -29.22 -15.71 -10.08
CA ARG A 49 -29.04 -17.13 -10.38
C ARG A 49 -27.78 -17.63 -9.68
N CYS A 50 -27.70 -18.94 -9.45
CA CYS A 50 -26.54 -19.60 -8.88
C CYS A 50 -26.28 -20.92 -9.61
N ALA A 51 -25.03 -21.19 -9.95
CA ALA A 51 -24.54 -22.46 -10.48
C ALA A 51 -23.66 -23.16 -9.43
N ASP A 52 -23.89 -24.44 -9.23
CA ASP A 52 -23.20 -25.30 -8.25
C ASP A 52 -22.13 -26.16 -8.97
N LEU A 53 -20.94 -25.56 -9.19
CA LEU A 53 -19.83 -26.20 -9.89
C LEU A 53 -19.26 -27.38 -9.06
N ALA A 54 -19.30 -27.27 -7.73
CA ALA A 54 -18.82 -28.33 -6.85
C ALA A 54 -19.66 -29.61 -6.94
N SER A 55 -20.95 -29.50 -7.31
CA SER A 55 -21.83 -30.63 -7.58
C SER A 55 -21.84 -31.10 -9.05
N GLY A 56 -20.98 -30.51 -9.88
CA GLY A 56 -20.79 -30.91 -11.28
C GLY A 56 -21.59 -30.11 -12.31
N GLU A 57 -22.25 -29.01 -11.93
CA GLU A 57 -22.83 -28.09 -12.91
C GLU A 57 -21.71 -27.38 -13.69
N PRO A 58 -21.88 -27.19 -15.01
CA PRO A 58 -20.91 -26.45 -15.82
C PRO A 58 -20.98 -24.96 -15.52
N LEU A 59 -19.88 -24.24 -15.82
CA LEU A 59 -19.91 -22.78 -15.84
C LEU A 59 -20.95 -22.31 -16.87
N PRO A 60 -21.89 -21.41 -16.49
CA PRO A 60 -22.97 -20.97 -17.36
C PRO A 60 -22.48 -20.39 -18.71
N GLU A 61 -23.07 -20.84 -19.82
CA GLU A 61 -22.71 -20.39 -21.17
C GLU A 61 -22.85 -18.85 -21.32
N GLU A 62 -23.86 -18.27 -20.71
CA GLU A 62 -24.06 -16.82 -20.68
C GLU A 62 -22.84 -16.07 -20.09
N LEU A 63 -22.20 -16.58 -19.05
CA LEU A 63 -21.01 -15.97 -18.48
C LEU A 63 -19.78 -16.16 -19.36
N LEU A 64 -19.68 -17.32 -20.06
CA LEU A 64 -18.64 -17.58 -21.03
C LEU A 64 -18.72 -16.60 -22.22
N GLU A 65 -19.93 -16.33 -22.69
CA GLU A 65 -20.17 -15.30 -23.73
C GLU A 65 -19.81 -13.91 -23.22
N ASP A 66 -20.18 -13.57 -21.98
CA ASP A 66 -19.89 -12.28 -21.36
C ASP A 66 -18.38 -12.04 -21.24
N PHE A 67 -17.59 -13.07 -20.91
CA PHE A 67 -16.12 -12.95 -20.82
C PHE A 67 -15.44 -12.67 -22.16
N GLN A 68 -16.04 -13.10 -23.28
CA GLN A 68 -15.54 -12.83 -24.63
C GLN A 68 -16.07 -11.52 -25.22
N SER A 69 -17.19 -11.02 -24.68
CA SER A 69 -17.87 -9.86 -25.24
C SER A 69 -17.22 -8.56 -24.81
N GLY A 70 -16.74 -7.74 -25.74
CA GLY A 70 -16.28 -6.38 -25.47
C GLY A 70 -17.41 -5.38 -25.11
N ASN A 71 -18.68 -5.80 -25.14
CA ASN A 71 -19.85 -4.96 -24.92
C ASN A 71 -20.61 -5.23 -23.62
N VAL A 72 -19.98 -5.95 -22.68
CA VAL A 72 -20.54 -6.25 -21.36
C VAL A 72 -19.68 -5.61 -20.29
N ARG A 73 -20.30 -5.08 -19.24
CA ARG A 73 -19.65 -4.69 -18.00
C ARG A 73 -19.80 -5.81 -16.98
N LEU A 74 -18.69 -6.43 -16.60
CA LEU A 74 -18.61 -7.40 -15.53
C LEU A 74 -18.37 -6.64 -14.22
N ILE A 75 -19.19 -6.87 -13.23
CA ILE A 75 -19.16 -6.11 -11.97
C ILE A 75 -18.96 -7.10 -10.83
N ALA A 76 -18.03 -6.81 -9.92
CA ALA A 76 -17.81 -7.59 -8.72
C ALA A 76 -17.25 -6.75 -7.57
N HIS A 77 -17.42 -7.22 -6.33
CA HIS A 77 -16.82 -6.58 -5.16
C HIS A 77 -15.44 -7.13 -4.90
N ASN A 78 -14.38 -6.35 -5.21
CA ASN A 78 -13.00 -6.80 -5.35
C ASN A 78 -12.78 -7.59 -6.65
N ALA A 79 -13.25 -7.03 -7.76
CA ALA A 79 -13.33 -7.68 -9.08
C ALA A 79 -12.02 -8.36 -9.56
N SER A 80 -10.86 -8.01 -9.00
CA SER A 80 -9.61 -8.73 -9.23
C SER A 80 -9.71 -10.20 -8.80
N PHE A 81 -10.48 -10.50 -7.74
CA PHE A 81 -10.65 -11.86 -7.24
C PHE A 81 -11.40 -12.72 -8.24
N GLU A 82 -12.59 -12.30 -8.67
CA GLU A 82 -13.39 -13.03 -9.65
C GLU A 82 -12.64 -13.17 -10.98
N ARG A 83 -12.04 -12.07 -11.46
CA ARG A 83 -11.30 -12.04 -12.74
C ARG A 83 -10.15 -13.05 -12.76
N VAL A 84 -9.33 -13.09 -11.72
CA VAL A 84 -8.19 -14.01 -11.63
C VAL A 84 -8.66 -15.45 -11.43
N CYS A 85 -9.64 -15.69 -10.57
CA CYS A 85 -10.20 -17.03 -10.32
C CYS A 85 -10.82 -17.62 -11.59
N PHE A 86 -11.65 -16.86 -12.31
CA PHE A 86 -12.17 -17.30 -13.61
C PHE A 86 -11.08 -17.53 -14.64
N SER A 87 -10.05 -16.69 -14.69
CA SER A 87 -8.93 -16.89 -15.61
C SER A 87 -8.26 -18.24 -15.42
N VAL A 88 -7.99 -18.61 -14.17
CA VAL A 88 -7.38 -19.91 -13.84
C VAL A 88 -8.34 -21.06 -14.10
N HIS A 89 -9.62 -20.91 -13.76
CA HIS A 89 -10.64 -21.91 -14.04
C HIS A 89 -10.76 -22.19 -15.56
N LEU A 90 -10.83 -21.14 -16.38
CA LEU A 90 -10.91 -21.26 -17.85
C LEU A 90 -9.65 -21.95 -18.44
N GLN A 91 -8.47 -21.61 -17.94
CA GLN A 91 -7.22 -22.26 -18.39
C GLN A 91 -7.18 -23.75 -18.07
N ARG A 92 -7.75 -24.17 -16.92
CA ARG A 92 -7.75 -25.58 -16.49
C ARG A 92 -8.80 -26.43 -17.20
N HIS A 93 -10.03 -25.87 -17.31
CA HIS A 93 -11.17 -26.64 -17.80
C HIS A 93 -11.47 -26.44 -19.30
N LEU A 94 -11.03 -25.31 -19.87
CA LEU A 94 -11.24 -24.93 -21.28
C LEU A 94 -9.93 -24.41 -21.90
N PRO A 95 -8.84 -25.22 -21.88
CA PRO A 95 -7.51 -24.77 -22.26
C PRO A 95 -7.45 -24.30 -23.72
N GLY A 96 -6.90 -23.10 -23.94
CA GLY A 96 -6.69 -22.51 -25.26
C GLY A 96 -7.95 -21.99 -25.96
N GLN A 97 -9.16 -22.13 -25.37
CA GLN A 97 -10.39 -21.61 -25.97
C GLN A 97 -10.61 -20.11 -25.65
N TYR A 98 -10.28 -19.67 -24.46
CA TYR A 98 -10.53 -18.31 -23.96
C TYR A 98 -9.25 -17.52 -23.71
N LEU A 99 -8.24 -18.19 -23.15
CA LEU A 99 -6.98 -17.58 -22.71
C LEU A 99 -5.80 -18.47 -23.12
N LYS A 100 -4.67 -17.83 -23.44
CA LYS A 100 -3.39 -18.55 -23.55
C LYS A 100 -2.86 -18.89 -22.16
N PRO A 101 -1.99 -19.90 -22.05
CA PRO A 101 -1.36 -20.24 -20.77
C PRO A 101 -0.69 -19.02 -20.12
N GLY A 102 -1.03 -18.77 -18.85
CA GLY A 102 -0.49 -17.65 -18.07
C GLY A 102 -1.12 -16.27 -18.33
N GLU A 103 -2.08 -16.16 -19.26
CA GLU A 103 -2.86 -14.94 -19.46
C GLU A 103 -4.04 -14.87 -18.48
N PHE A 104 -4.45 -13.65 -18.16
CA PHE A 104 -5.64 -13.37 -17.35
C PHE A 104 -6.69 -12.67 -18.21
N LEU A 105 -7.97 -12.81 -17.86
CA LEU A 105 -9.07 -12.05 -18.48
C LEU A 105 -8.74 -10.55 -18.43
N SER A 106 -8.96 -9.85 -19.55
CA SER A 106 -8.68 -8.41 -19.63
C SER A 106 -9.43 -7.65 -18.54
N PRO A 107 -8.79 -6.72 -17.83
CA PRO A 107 -9.47 -5.88 -16.86
C PRO A 107 -10.39 -4.81 -17.50
N ASP A 108 -10.43 -4.73 -18.84
CA ASP A 108 -11.10 -3.63 -19.54
C ASP A 108 -12.62 -3.65 -19.39
N SER A 109 -13.23 -4.85 -19.27
CA SER A 109 -14.66 -5.03 -19.08
C SER A 109 -15.10 -5.00 -17.61
N TRP A 110 -14.14 -4.98 -16.65
CA TRP A 110 -14.45 -5.12 -15.24
C TRP A 110 -14.65 -3.78 -14.53
N ILE A 111 -15.68 -3.74 -13.68
CA ILE A 111 -15.99 -2.67 -12.73
C ILE A 111 -15.90 -3.24 -11.32
N CYS A 112 -15.16 -2.58 -10.45
CA CYS A 112 -14.97 -3.00 -9.06
C CYS A 112 -15.77 -2.10 -8.11
N THR A 113 -16.79 -2.64 -7.44
CA THR A 113 -17.61 -1.87 -6.49
C THR A 113 -16.84 -1.52 -5.23
N MET A 114 -15.82 -2.30 -4.84
CA MET A 114 -14.88 -1.96 -3.77
C MET A 114 -14.08 -0.69 -4.12
N VAL A 115 -13.60 -0.56 -5.35
CA VAL A 115 -12.90 0.64 -5.83
C VAL A 115 -13.83 1.85 -5.90
N MET A 116 -15.07 1.66 -6.35
CA MET A 116 -16.08 2.71 -6.31
C MET A 116 -16.35 3.18 -4.86
N ALA A 117 -16.48 2.27 -3.92
CA ALA A 117 -16.64 2.60 -2.50
C ALA A 117 -15.42 3.36 -1.96
N ALA A 118 -14.20 2.89 -2.25
CA ALA A 118 -12.96 3.52 -1.84
C ALA A 118 -12.79 4.95 -2.41
N SER A 119 -13.21 5.19 -3.67
CA SER A 119 -13.18 6.53 -4.27
C SER A 119 -14.09 7.53 -3.54
N LEU A 120 -15.12 7.04 -2.87
CA LEU A 120 -16.01 7.81 -2.00
C LEU A 120 -15.58 7.78 -0.52
N THR A 121 -14.38 7.27 -0.24
CA THR A 121 -13.83 7.10 1.12
C THR A 121 -14.67 6.23 2.06
N LEU A 122 -15.53 5.37 1.50
CA LEU A 122 -16.26 4.34 2.22
C LEU A 122 -15.31 3.19 2.61
N PRO A 123 -15.71 2.31 3.54
CA PRO A 123 -14.98 1.08 3.80
C PRO A 123 -14.82 0.22 2.54
N MET A 124 -13.81 -0.67 2.53
CA MET A 124 -13.57 -1.55 1.39
C MET A 124 -14.26 -2.91 1.50
N ALA A 125 -14.53 -3.41 2.72
CA ALA A 125 -15.19 -4.69 2.90
C ALA A 125 -16.68 -4.58 2.60
N LEU A 126 -17.24 -5.53 1.84
CA LEU A 126 -18.66 -5.55 1.41
C LEU A 126 -19.62 -5.36 2.59
N LYS A 127 -19.42 -6.10 3.69
CA LYS A 127 -20.19 -5.99 4.93
C LYS A 127 -20.22 -4.58 5.51
N ASP A 128 -19.05 -3.92 5.53
CA ASP A 128 -18.91 -2.60 6.13
C ASP A 128 -19.51 -1.52 5.23
N VAL A 129 -19.34 -1.65 3.91
CA VAL A 129 -20.00 -0.78 2.92
C VAL A 129 -21.52 -0.90 3.07
N GLY A 130 -22.05 -2.13 3.11
CA GLY A 130 -23.47 -2.38 3.30
C GLY A 130 -24.00 -1.76 4.59
N THR A 131 -23.25 -1.87 5.69
CA THR A 131 -23.62 -1.27 6.99
C THR A 131 -23.65 0.26 6.91
N VAL A 132 -22.64 0.90 6.34
CA VAL A 132 -22.56 2.37 6.21
C VAL A 132 -23.64 2.91 5.27
N LEU A 133 -23.91 2.23 4.17
CA LEU A 133 -24.93 2.58 3.21
C LEU A 133 -26.34 2.15 3.64
N LYS A 134 -26.48 1.38 4.72
CA LYS A 134 -27.77 0.83 5.20
C LYS A 134 -28.51 0.09 4.09
N THR A 135 -27.84 -0.90 3.49
CA THR A 135 -28.47 -1.79 2.54
C THR A 135 -29.59 -2.62 3.20
N SER A 136 -30.56 -3.05 2.41
CA SER A 136 -31.70 -3.84 2.89
C SER A 136 -31.30 -5.21 3.44
N GLN A 137 -30.17 -5.72 2.99
CA GLN A 137 -29.59 -7.00 3.43
C GLN A 137 -28.23 -6.74 4.06
N GLN A 138 -27.98 -7.34 5.21
CA GLN A 138 -26.70 -7.28 5.91
C GLN A 138 -26.05 -8.66 5.89
N LYS A 139 -24.75 -8.70 5.68
CA LYS A 139 -23.95 -9.93 5.67
C LYS A 139 -24.10 -10.65 7.02
N ASP A 140 -24.52 -11.92 6.98
CA ASP A 140 -24.83 -12.74 8.16
C ASP A 140 -23.53 -13.35 8.75
N LYS A 141 -23.53 -13.55 10.07
CA LYS A 141 -22.48 -14.31 10.79
C LYS A 141 -22.41 -15.77 10.34
N GLU A 142 -23.52 -16.32 9.85
CA GLU A 142 -23.59 -17.67 9.29
C GLU A 142 -22.67 -17.83 8.06
N GLY A 143 -22.56 -16.81 7.21
CA GLY A 143 -21.68 -16.84 6.04
C GLY A 143 -20.20 -17.07 6.39
N GLU A 144 -19.68 -16.43 7.45
CA GLU A 144 -18.28 -16.65 7.88
C GLU A 144 -18.05 -18.11 8.33
N ARG A 145 -19.06 -18.76 8.92
CA ARG A 145 -19.00 -20.18 9.29
C ARG A 145 -18.99 -21.08 8.06
N LEU A 146 -19.85 -20.78 7.09
CA LEU A 146 -19.99 -21.56 5.85
C LEU A 146 -18.72 -21.47 4.98
N ILE A 147 -18.13 -20.28 4.85
CA ILE A 147 -16.83 -20.09 4.19
C ILE A 147 -15.77 -20.96 4.87
N LYS A 148 -15.66 -20.92 6.21
CA LYS A 148 -14.70 -21.77 6.93
C LYS A 148 -14.97 -23.25 6.74
N LEU A 149 -16.24 -23.65 6.57
CA LEU A 149 -16.63 -25.04 6.42
C LEU A 149 -16.26 -25.60 5.04
N PHE A 150 -16.52 -24.83 3.95
CA PHE A 150 -16.38 -25.34 2.58
C PHE A 150 -15.21 -24.77 1.80
N SER A 151 -14.79 -23.53 2.10
CA SER A 151 -13.75 -22.81 1.34
C SER A 151 -12.33 -22.98 1.88
N MET A 152 -12.19 -23.65 3.03
CA MET A 152 -10.91 -23.85 3.72
C MET A 152 -10.67 -25.32 4.06
N PRO A 153 -9.40 -25.75 4.16
CA PRO A 153 -9.06 -27.10 4.66
C PRO A 153 -9.58 -27.31 6.09
N CYS A 154 -10.05 -28.51 6.39
CA CYS A 154 -10.42 -28.91 7.73
C CYS A 154 -9.35 -29.81 8.36
N LYS A 155 -9.26 -29.79 9.70
CA LYS A 155 -8.34 -30.70 10.41
C LYS A 155 -8.85 -32.14 10.32
N PRO A 156 -8.00 -33.12 9.95
CA PRO A 156 -8.37 -34.53 9.96
C PRO A 156 -8.59 -34.99 11.41
N THR A 157 -9.76 -35.59 11.66
CA THR A 157 -10.16 -36.14 12.96
C THR A 157 -10.84 -37.48 12.77
N LYS A 158 -10.92 -38.30 13.81
CA LYS A 158 -11.66 -39.56 13.73
C LYS A 158 -13.16 -39.33 13.43
N SER A 159 -13.74 -38.26 13.96
CA SER A 159 -15.15 -37.92 13.76
C SER A 159 -15.48 -37.47 12.34
N ASN A 160 -14.54 -36.91 11.61
CA ASN A 160 -14.75 -36.51 10.21
C ASN A 160 -14.18 -37.51 9.20
N GLY A 161 -13.81 -38.72 9.64
CA GLY A 161 -13.24 -39.76 8.77
C GLY A 161 -11.84 -39.42 8.26
N MET A 162 -11.06 -38.63 9.01
CA MET A 162 -9.68 -38.20 8.67
C MET A 162 -9.59 -37.37 7.40
N ARG A 163 -10.69 -36.74 6.96
CA ARG A 163 -10.67 -35.88 5.78
C ARG A 163 -10.06 -34.52 6.04
N THR A 164 -9.45 -33.93 5.02
CA THR A 164 -8.85 -32.61 5.03
C THR A 164 -9.73 -31.54 4.36
N ARG A 165 -10.84 -31.95 3.71
CA ARG A 165 -11.78 -31.08 3.02
C ARG A 165 -13.21 -31.51 3.27
N ASN A 166 -14.13 -30.56 3.36
CA ASN A 166 -15.57 -30.80 3.40
C ASN A 166 -16.15 -30.59 2.00
N LEU A 167 -16.97 -31.53 1.56
CA LEU A 167 -17.69 -31.51 0.28
C LEU A 167 -19.18 -31.31 0.52
N PRO A 168 -19.98 -30.95 -0.51
CA PRO A 168 -21.41 -30.70 -0.38
C PRO A 168 -22.18 -31.87 0.28
N GLU A 169 -21.85 -33.09 -0.07
CA GLU A 169 -22.50 -34.32 0.45
C GLU A 169 -22.24 -34.57 1.94
N HIS A 170 -21.18 -33.99 2.51
CA HIS A 170 -20.89 -34.13 3.95
C HIS A 170 -21.83 -33.31 4.82
N TYR A 171 -22.34 -32.18 4.31
CA TYR A 171 -23.22 -31.25 5.01
C TYR A 171 -24.26 -30.63 4.07
N PRO A 172 -25.22 -31.45 3.53
CA PRO A 172 -26.15 -30.99 2.49
C PRO A 172 -26.96 -29.76 2.88
N SER A 173 -27.46 -29.73 4.13
CA SER A 173 -28.27 -28.61 4.64
C SER A 173 -27.43 -27.30 4.73
N ASP A 174 -26.16 -27.38 5.13
CA ASP A 174 -25.29 -26.22 5.19
C ASP A 174 -24.84 -25.79 3.79
N TRP A 175 -24.76 -26.75 2.82
CA TRP A 175 -24.48 -26.44 1.43
C TRP A 175 -25.61 -25.62 0.78
N GLU A 176 -26.87 -25.97 1.03
CA GLU A 176 -28.01 -25.17 0.55
C GLU A 176 -27.98 -23.76 1.14
N LYS A 177 -27.60 -23.61 2.42
CA LYS A 177 -27.44 -22.31 3.05
C LYS A 177 -26.25 -21.53 2.39
N PHE A 178 -25.20 -22.23 1.98
CA PHE A 178 -24.04 -21.62 1.34
C PHE A 178 -24.39 -21.09 -0.06
N LYS A 179 -25.20 -21.83 -0.84
CA LYS A 179 -25.77 -21.34 -2.11
C LYS A 179 -26.63 -20.09 -1.88
N TYR A 180 -27.50 -20.13 -0.88
CA TYR A 180 -28.31 -18.97 -0.53
C TYR A 180 -27.44 -17.77 -0.11
N TYR A 181 -26.37 -18.01 0.64
CA TYR A 181 -25.43 -16.99 1.04
C TYR A 181 -24.75 -16.33 -0.19
N CYS A 182 -24.24 -17.08 -1.15
CA CYS A 182 -23.66 -16.58 -2.39
C CYS A 182 -24.68 -15.70 -3.18
N ILE A 183 -25.94 -16.13 -3.29
CA ILE A 183 -27.01 -15.33 -3.89
C ILE A 183 -27.23 -14.01 -3.14
N GLN A 184 -27.17 -14.03 -1.81
CA GLN A 184 -27.37 -12.86 -0.97
C GLN A 184 -26.25 -11.83 -1.11
N ASP A 185 -25.00 -12.30 -1.27
CA ASP A 185 -23.86 -11.40 -1.50
C ASP A 185 -24.05 -10.65 -2.83
N VAL A 186 -24.49 -11.31 -3.91
CA VAL A 186 -24.87 -10.66 -5.18
C VAL A 186 -25.99 -9.63 -5.00
N ASN A 187 -27.06 -9.99 -4.29
CA ASN A 187 -28.19 -9.08 -4.05
C ASN A 187 -27.76 -7.84 -3.25
N THR A 188 -26.89 -8.02 -2.26
CA THR A 188 -26.32 -6.93 -1.46
C THR A 188 -25.46 -6.03 -2.33
N GLU A 189 -24.65 -6.62 -3.20
CA GLU A 189 -23.78 -5.88 -4.09
C GLU A 189 -24.58 -5.11 -5.16
N VAL A 190 -25.64 -5.67 -5.71
CA VAL A 190 -26.58 -4.97 -6.61
C VAL A 190 -27.13 -3.68 -5.95
N ASP A 191 -27.55 -3.75 -4.66
CA ASP A 191 -28.02 -2.55 -3.93
C ASP A 191 -26.89 -1.53 -3.72
N ILE A 192 -25.68 -1.98 -3.37
CA ILE A 192 -24.50 -1.13 -3.24
C ILE A 192 -24.18 -0.48 -4.58
N TYR A 193 -24.06 -1.25 -5.65
CA TYR A 193 -23.75 -0.73 -6.99
C TYR A 193 -24.76 0.32 -7.44
N LYS A 194 -26.06 0.10 -7.29
CA LYS A 194 -27.13 1.07 -7.61
C LYS A 194 -26.95 2.40 -6.86
N ARG A 195 -26.42 2.38 -5.65
CA ARG A 195 -26.16 3.58 -4.85
C ARG A 195 -24.89 4.27 -5.28
N LEU A 196 -23.79 3.51 -5.48
CA LEU A 196 -22.48 4.04 -5.88
C LEU A 196 -22.51 4.60 -7.31
N LYS A 197 -23.28 3.99 -8.22
CA LYS A 197 -23.44 4.44 -9.62
C LYS A 197 -23.96 5.88 -9.74
N LYS A 198 -24.60 6.43 -8.68
CA LYS A 198 -25.02 7.84 -8.62
C LYS A 198 -23.86 8.82 -8.47
N PHE A 199 -22.69 8.34 -8.08
CA PHE A 199 -21.45 9.10 -7.92
C PHE A 199 -20.35 8.45 -8.77
N PRO A 200 -20.42 8.56 -10.09
CA PRO A 200 -19.52 7.83 -10.97
C PRO A 200 -18.08 8.29 -10.81
N MET A 201 -17.18 7.33 -10.82
CA MET A 201 -15.75 7.58 -10.89
C MET A 201 -15.40 8.06 -12.32
N PRO A 202 -14.51 9.05 -12.50
CA PRO A 202 -14.07 9.50 -13.82
C PRO A 202 -13.52 8.35 -14.67
N GLU A 203 -13.74 8.37 -15.99
CA GLU A 203 -13.23 7.32 -16.91
C GLU A 203 -11.70 7.22 -16.87
N GLN A 204 -11.01 8.33 -16.63
CA GLN A 204 -9.56 8.34 -16.45
C GLN A 204 -9.12 7.47 -15.27
N GLU A 205 -9.87 7.48 -14.16
CA GLU A 205 -9.59 6.62 -13.01
C GLU A 205 -9.81 5.14 -13.31
N TRP A 206 -10.76 4.78 -14.16
CA TRP A 206 -10.92 3.41 -14.65
C TRP A 206 -9.74 3.00 -15.54
N LYS A 207 -9.18 3.88 -16.35
CA LYS A 207 -7.95 3.60 -17.10
C LYS A 207 -6.78 3.33 -16.14
N HIS A 208 -6.62 4.13 -15.09
CA HIS A 208 -5.59 3.92 -14.06
C HIS A 208 -5.79 2.61 -13.30
N TYR A 209 -7.05 2.25 -12.98
CA TYR A 209 -7.38 0.95 -12.38
C TYR A 209 -6.96 -0.21 -13.28
N ARG A 210 -7.28 -0.16 -14.56
CA ARG A 210 -6.91 -1.19 -15.54
C ARG A 210 -5.39 -1.32 -15.68
N VAL A 211 -4.65 -0.22 -15.64
CA VAL A 211 -3.18 -0.24 -15.61
C VAL A 211 -2.67 -0.95 -14.37
N ASN A 212 -3.20 -0.63 -13.17
CA ASN A 212 -2.86 -1.31 -11.93
C ASN A 212 -3.11 -2.83 -12.02
N GLU A 213 -4.25 -3.24 -12.58
CA GLU A 213 -4.56 -4.66 -12.75
C GLU A 213 -3.57 -5.37 -13.69
N ARG A 214 -3.17 -4.73 -14.81
CA ARG A 214 -2.13 -5.29 -15.70
C ARG A 214 -0.77 -5.39 -15.04
N ILE A 215 -0.40 -4.42 -14.19
CA ILE A 215 0.84 -4.47 -13.38
C ILE A 215 0.76 -5.65 -12.41
N ASN A 216 -0.38 -5.84 -11.72
CA ASN A 216 -0.60 -6.96 -10.82
C ASN A 216 -0.57 -8.32 -11.54
N ASP A 217 -1.15 -8.43 -12.74
CA ASP A 217 -1.12 -9.64 -13.58
C ASP A 217 0.30 -10.00 -14.02
N ARG A 218 1.07 -8.99 -14.40
CA ARG A 218 2.47 -9.15 -14.82
C ARG A 218 3.34 -9.60 -13.66
N GLY A 219 3.19 -8.95 -12.50
CA GLY A 219 3.98 -9.19 -11.30
C GLY A 219 5.48 -8.94 -11.52
N VAL A 220 6.30 -9.27 -10.54
CA VAL A 220 7.75 -9.14 -10.57
C VAL A 220 8.43 -10.47 -10.25
N LYS A 221 9.54 -10.78 -10.93
CA LYS A 221 10.31 -12.00 -10.68
C LYS A 221 11.05 -11.88 -9.35
N ILE A 222 11.08 -12.97 -8.61
CA ILE A 222 11.75 -13.10 -7.31
C ILE A 222 12.99 -13.99 -7.46
N ASP A 223 14.08 -13.58 -6.87
CA ASP A 223 15.27 -14.42 -6.68
C ASP A 223 14.99 -15.40 -5.52
N THR A 224 14.41 -16.55 -5.87
CA THR A 224 14.00 -17.57 -4.90
C THR A 224 15.20 -18.17 -4.15
N GLU A 225 16.36 -18.27 -4.81
CA GLU A 225 17.59 -18.74 -4.18
C GLU A 225 18.03 -17.79 -3.05
N LEU A 226 18.06 -16.48 -3.30
CA LEU A 226 18.35 -15.49 -2.27
C LEU A 226 17.32 -15.56 -1.13
N VAL A 227 16.04 -15.70 -1.46
CA VAL A 227 14.95 -15.78 -0.46
C VAL A 227 15.12 -17.00 0.44
N GLU A 228 15.36 -18.18 -0.12
CA GLU A 228 15.54 -19.43 0.61
C GLU A 228 16.77 -19.35 1.52
N GLN A 229 17.89 -18.87 1.02
CA GLN A 229 19.13 -18.75 1.81
C GLN A 229 19.01 -17.67 2.90
N ALA A 230 18.34 -16.56 2.64
CA ALA A 230 18.08 -15.54 3.66
C ALA A 230 17.19 -16.07 4.80
N ILE A 231 16.18 -16.89 4.49
CA ILE A 231 15.35 -17.57 5.51
C ILE A 231 16.18 -18.58 6.30
N ALA A 232 17.00 -19.39 5.64
CA ALA A 232 17.88 -20.37 6.30
C ALA A 232 18.88 -19.68 7.22
N CYS A 233 19.50 -18.59 6.79
CA CYS A 233 20.42 -17.78 7.58
C CYS A 233 19.74 -17.24 8.86
N ASP A 234 18.53 -16.67 8.74
CA ASP A 234 17.80 -16.14 9.89
C ASP A 234 17.41 -17.23 10.90
N LEU A 235 17.01 -18.40 10.43
CA LEU A 235 16.73 -19.54 11.31
C LEU A 235 17.96 -19.93 12.14
N MET A 236 19.14 -20.05 11.51
CA MET A 236 20.40 -20.34 12.20
C MET A 236 20.75 -19.25 13.23
N LEU A 237 20.62 -17.99 12.85
CA LEU A 237 20.88 -16.85 13.75
C LEU A 237 19.88 -16.80 14.91
N SER A 238 18.60 -17.04 14.64
CA SER A 238 17.54 -17.05 15.67
C SER A 238 17.79 -18.14 16.71
N ASP A 239 18.22 -19.34 16.29
CA ASP A 239 18.56 -20.43 17.19
C ASP A 239 19.81 -20.09 18.03
N ALA A 240 20.86 -19.53 17.43
CA ALA A 240 22.06 -19.09 18.11
C ALA A 240 21.76 -17.98 19.13
N MET A 241 20.98 -16.97 18.73
CA MET A 241 20.57 -15.88 19.62
C MET A 241 19.67 -16.38 20.77
N SER A 242 18.77 -17.32 20.50
CA SER A 242 17.89 -17.90 21.53
C SER A 242 18.69 -18.69 22.56
N LYS A 243 19.70 -19.46 22.14
CA LYS A 243 20.63 -20.16 23.06
C LYS A 243 21.39 -19.18 23.94
N LYS A 244 21.97 -18.14 23.31
CA LYS A 244 22.72 -17.11 24.05
C LYS A 244 21.82 -16.36 25.04
N ALA A 245 20.59 -16.04 24.65
CA ALA A 245 19.62 -15.39 25.53
C ALA A 245 19.20 -16.31 26.69
N TYR A 246 19.06 -17.61 26.46
CA TYR A 246 18.82 -18.59 27.52
C TYR A 246 20.03 -18.71 28.49
N GLU A 247 21.23 -18.76 27.96
CA GLU A 247 22.48 -18.82 28.77
C GLU A 247 22.61 -17.57 29.67
N LEU A 248 22.22 -16.38 29.18
CA LEU A 248 22.26 -15.13 29.95
C LEU A 248 21.14 -15.02 30.98
N THR A 249 19.95 -15.51 30.67
CA THR A 249 18.75 -15.20 31.46
C THR A 249 18.16 -16.40 32.21
N GLY A 250 18.43 -17.63 31.76
CA GLY A 250 17.73 -18.84 32.22
C GLY A 250 16.25 -18.92 31.83
N LEU A 251 15.74 -18.00 31.00
CA LEU A 251 14.33 -17.94 30.61
C LEU A 251 14.01 -18.97 29.53
N GLU A 252 12.95 -19.78 29.71
CA GLU A 252 12.49 -20.73 28.69
C GLU A 252 12.11 -20.07 27.39
N ASN A 253 11.54 -18.86 27.45
CA ASN A 253 11.22 -18.05 26.29
C ASN A 253 11.72 -16.61 26.44
N PRO A 254 12.98 -16.32 26.09
CA PRO A 254 13.57 -14.99 26.16
C PRO A 254 12.85 -13.94 25.28
N ASN A 255 12.04 -14.38 24.31
CA ASN A 255 11.21 -13.52 23.47
C ASN A 255 9.91 -13.09 24.16
N SER A 256 9.51 -13.74 25.25
CA SER A 256 8.32 -13.37 26.00
C SER A 256 8.52 -12.00 26.66
N VAL A 257 7.69 -11.03 26.29
CA VAL A 257 7.72 -9.68 26.88
C VAL A 257 7.54 -9.73 28.41
N SER A 258 6.63 -10.58 28.89
CA SER A 258 6.36 -10.70 30.33
C SER A 258 7.55 -11.32 31.09
N GLN A 259 8.13 -12.42 30.59
CA GLN A 259 9.26 -13.08 31.24
C GLN A 259 10.50 -12.18 31.27
N LEU A 260 10.80 -11.51 30.14
CA LEU A 260 11.96 -10.62 30.07
C LEU A 260 11.80 -9.39 30.96
N LYS A 261 10.59 -8.83 31.05
CA LYS A 261 10.32 -7.73 31.99
C LYS A 261 10.54 -8.14 33.44
N SER A 262 10.00 -9.29 33.88
CA SER A 262 10.20 -9.79 35.24
C SER A 262 11.68 -10.00 35.53
N TRP A 263 12.45 -10.56 34.59
CA TRP A 263 13.89 -10.76 34.74
C TRP A 263 14.69 -9.44 34.88
N LEU A 264 14.28 -8.39 34.13
CA LEU A 264 14.84 -7.04 34.23
C LEU A 264 14.45 -6.35 35.56
N ASP A 265 13.19 -6.49 35.98
CA ASP A 265 12.68 -5.95 37.26
C ASP A 265 13.45 -6.53 38.47
N GLU A 266 13.73 -7.84 38.45
CA GLU A 266 14.53 -8.52 39.49
C GLU A 266 15.98 -8.01 39.58
N ARG A 267 16.48 -7.38 38.49
CA ARG A 267 17.82 -6.77 38.41
C ARG A 267 17.80 -5.26 38.69
N GLY A 268 16.62 -4.71 39.06
CA GLY A 268 16.44 -3.29 39.31
C GLY A 268 16.41 -2.40 38.07
N ILE A 269 16.06 -2.99 36.89
CA ILE A 269 15.96 -2.31 35.60
C ILE A 269 14.49 -2.38 35.13
N PRO A 270 13.56 -1.66 35.77
CA PRO A 270 12.15 -1.71 35.38
C PRO A 270 11.93 -1.03 34.03
N MET A 271 11.15 -1.69 33.15
CA MET A 271 10.79 -1.16 31.85
C MET A 271 9.28 -1.24 31.62
N ASP A 272 8.65 -0.15 31.28
CA ASP A 272 7.21 -0.11 30.95
C ASP A 272 6.91 -0.83 29.65
N THR A 273 7.78 -0.70 28.65
CA THR A 273 7.67 -1.40 27.36
C THR A 273 9.04 -1.92 26.91
N LEU A 274 9.02 -2.98 26.07
CA LEU A 274 10.21 -3.50 25.39
C LEU A 274 10.20 -3.09 23.90
N GLY A 275 9.67 -1.91 23.61
CA GLY A 275 9.70 -1.31 22.29
C GLY A 275 11.13 -0.92 21.88
N LYS A 276 11.38 -0.88 20.56
CA LYS A 276 12.72 -0.60 20.01
C LYS A 276 13.35 0.69 20.57
N LYS A 277 12.56 1.75 20.75
CA LYS A 277 13.04 3.04 21.29
C LYS A 277 13.42 2.94 22.76
N ASP A 278 12.55 2.32 23.55
CA ASP A 278 12.73 2.21 25.00
C ASP A 278 13.92 1.30 25.35
N VAL A 279 14.06 0.19 24.58
CA VAL A 279 15.21 -0.72 24.73
C VAL A 279 16.52 -0.02 24.32
N ALA A 280 16.54 0.75 23.23
CA ALA A 280 17.73 1.49 22.80
C ALA A 280 18.13 2.54 23.84
N GLN A 281 17.16 3.29 24.39
CA GLN A 281 17.40 4.25 25.43
C GLN A 281 17.97 3.59 26.71
N MET A 282 17.39 2.47 27.11
CA MET A 282 17.88 1.73 28.30
C MET A 282 19.30 1.22 28.11
N ILE A 283 19.65 0.75 26.90
CA ILE A 283 21.04 0.37 26.60
C ILE A 283 21.99 1.54 26.77
N ASP A 284 21.63 2.74 26.27
CA ASP A 284 22.45 3.95 26.41
C ASP A 284 22.58 4.40 27.88
N GLU A 285 21.55 4.20 28.69
CA GLU A 285 21.57 4.50 30.12
C GLU A 285 22.47 3.52 30.91
N LEU A 286 22.40 2.22 30.59
CA LEU A 286 23.23 1.20 31.21
C LEU A 286 24.70 1.37 30.82
N ASP A 287 25.00 1.73 29.58
CA ASP A 287 26.37 1.97 29.10
C ASP A 287 27.01 3.16 29.83
N LYS A 288 26.26 4.26 29.99
CA LYS A 288 26.75 5.44 30.73
C LYS A 288 26.98 5.21 32.22
N ASN A 289 26.19 4.34 32.83
CA ASN A 289 26.23 4.10 34.27
C ASN A 289 27.11 2.91 34.67
N GLY A 290 27.60 2.11 33.69
CA GLY A 290 28.46 0.96 33.93
C GLY A 290 27.80 -0.18 34.71
N VAL A 291 26.47 -0.30 34.65
CA VAL A 291 25.65 -1.22 35.46
C VAL A 291 25.19 -2.40 34.61
N ASP A 292 25.32 -3.62 35.10
CA ASP A 292 24.79 -4.90 34.61
C ASP A 292 25.05 -5.20 33.11
N ALA A 293 26.24 -5.69 32.79
CA ALA A 293 26.64 -6.07 31.44
C ALA A 293 25.76 -7.17 30.84
N GLU A 294 25.23 -8.10 31.66
CA GLU A 294 24.34 -9.18 31.18
C GLU A 294 22.98 -8.63 30.73
N ALA A 295 22.42 -7.66 31.49
CA ALA A 295 21.18 -6.99 31.10
C ALA A 295 21.36 -6.20 29.80
N MET A 296 22.48 -5.47 29.66
CA MET A 296 22.82 -4.77 28.43
C MET A 296 22.96 -5.71 27.24
N ASP A 297 23.65 -6.84 27.40
CA ASP A 297 23.82 -7.84 26.35
C ASP A 297 22.47 -8.48 25.98
N MET A 298 21.62 -8.79 26.96
CA MET A 298 20.27 -9.30 26.70
C MET A 298 19.41 -8.29 25.95
N LEU A 299 19.47 -7.02 26.30
CA LEU A 299 18.72 -5.95 25.61
C LEU A 299 19.23 -5.75 24.18
N LYS A 300 20.55 -5.83 23.95
CA LYS A 300 21.13 -5.83 22.58
C LYS A 300 20.65 -7.02 21.77
N LEU A 301 20.66 -8.24 22.35
CA LEU A 301 20.09 -9.44 21.73
C LEU A 301 18.60 -9.25 21.41
N ARG A 302 17.84 -8.68 22.32
CA ARG A 302 16.41 -8.38 22.12
C ARG A 302 16.17 -7.50 20.91
N LEU A 303 16.98 -6.46 20.68
CA LEU A 303 16.89 -5.61 19.48
C LEU A 303 17.18 -6.38 18.19
N GLN A 304 18.16 -7.30 18.22
CA GLN A 304 18.50 -8.13 17.07
C GLN A 304 17.38 -9.15 16.78
N MET A 305 16.89 -9.86 17.79
CA MET A 305 15.80 -10.83 17.67
C MET A 305 14.47 -10.19 17.26
N ALA A 306 14.25 -8.92 17.59
CA ALA A 306 13.03 -8.17 17.20
C ALA A 306 13.06 -7.68 15.75
N LYS A 307 14.16 -7.82 15.00
CA LYS A 307 14.22 -7.44 13.58
C LYS A 307 13.29 -8.35 12.77
N SER A 308 12.28 -7.73 12.16
CA SER A 308 11.22 -8.43 11.40
C SER A 308 11.51 -8.56 9.90
N SER A 309 12.77 -8.31 9.49
CA SER A 309 13.19 -8.30 8.08
C SER A 309 12.90 -9.63 7.36
N VAL A 310 13.09 -10.74 8.03
CA VAL A 310 12.84 -12.10 7.48
C VAL A 310 11.38 -12.32 7.12
N LYS A 311 10.44 -11.69 7.82
CA LYS A 311 9.01 -11.77 7.46
C LYS A 311 8.74 -11.33 6.01
N LYS A 312 9.61 -10.48 5.44
CA LYS A 312 9.50 -10.05 4.04
C LYS A 312 9.94 -11.15 3.07
N TYR A 313 11.01 -11.87 3.38
CA TYR A 313 11.43 -13.05 2.61
C TYR A 313 10.39 -14.16 2.68
N GLN A 314 9.87 -14.46 3.86
CA GLN A 314 8.77 -15.41 4.05
C GLN A 314 7.48 -14.98 3.32
N ALA A 315 7.20 -13.69 3.25
CA ALA A 315 6.07 -13.19 2.47
C ALA A 315 6.29 -13.38 0.96
N ALA A 316 7.52 -13.15 0.47
CA ALA A 316 7.89 -13.40 -0.91
C ALA A 316 7.77 -14.89 -1.26
N GLU A 317 8.37 -15.77 -0.44
CA GLU A 317 8.29 -17.23 -0.59
C GLU A 317 6.83 -17.71 -0.72
N ARG A 318 5.94 -17.23 0.15
CA ARG A 318 4.53 -17.64 0.14
C ARG A 318 3.75 -17.13 -1.05
N CYS A 319 4.07 -15.95 -1.61
CA CYS A 319 3.29 -15.35 -2.68
C CYS A 319 3.86 -15.57 -4.09
N VAL A 320 5.04 -16.19 -4.21
CA VAL A 320 5.63 -16.54 -5.51
C VAL A 320 4.77 -17.62 -6.18
N CYS A 321 4.41 -17.37 -7.44
CA CYS A 321 3.74 -18.33 -8.32
C CYS A 321 4.76 -19.30 -8.95
N SER A 322 4.27 -20.37 -9.59
CA SER A 322 5.10 -21.43 -10.17
C SER A 322 6.10 -20.95 -11.25
N ASP A 323 5.86 -19.79 -11.86
CA ASP A 323 6.76 -19.15 -12.83
C ASP A 323 7.82 -18.24 -12.18
N GLY A 324 7.94 -18.25 -10.85
CA GLY A 324 8.88 -17.46 -10.10
C GLY A 324 8.51 -15.98 -9.96
N ARG A 325 7.28 -15.57 -10.28
CA ARG A 325 6.82 -14.18 -10.14
C ARG A 325 5.87 -14.00 -8.96
N ALA A 326 6.04 -12.92 -8.23
CA ALA A 326 5.09 -12.45 -7.24
C ALA A 326 4.09 -11.49 -7.90
N ARG A 327 2.79 -11.73 -7.69
CA ARG A 327 1.69 -10.98 -8.31
C ARG A 327 0.73 -10.40 -7.29
N GLY A 328 -0.14 -9.46 -7.72
CA GLY A 328 -1.14 -8.87 -6.84
C GLY A 328 -0.51 -8.04 -5.71
N LEU A 329 0.55 -7.30 -6.00
CA LEU A 329 1.34 -6.56 -5.01
C LEU A 329 0.79 -5.17 -4.71
N PHE A 330 -0.17 -4.67 -5.50
CA PHE A 330 -0.66 -3.30 -5.43
C PHE A 330 -2.17 -3.24 -5.31
N GLN A 331 -2.64 -2.49 -4.31
CA GLN A 331 -4.06 -2.17 -4.12
C GLN A 331 -4.35 -0.78 -4.65
N PHE A 332 -5.20 -0.70 -5.68
CA PHE A 332 -5.74 0.57 -6.17
C PHE A 332 -6.62 1.22 -5.10
N TYR A 333 -6.46 2.52 -4.87
CA TYR A 333 -7.15 3.25 -3.78
C TYR A 333 -6.91 2.67 -2.38
N GLY A 334 -5.77 2.01 -2.14
CA GLY A 334 -5.47 1.41 -0.84
C GLY A 334 -5.45 2.42 0.31
N ALA A 335 -5.07 3.68 0.04
CA ALA A 335 -5.28 4.82 0.91
C ALA A 335 -6.49 5.63 0.39
N SER A 336 -7.70 5.22 0.76
CA SER A 336 -8.96 5.73 0.20
C SER A 336 -9.12 7.25 0.29
N ARG A 337 -8.53 7.92 1.32
CA ARG A 337 -8.63 9.37 1.48
C ARG A 337 -8.02 10.16 0.32
N THR A 338 -6.83 9.77 -0.12
CA THR A 338 -6.07 10.46 -1.18
C THR A 338 -6.11 9.72 -2.52
N GLY A 339 -6.53 8.45 -2.51
CA GLY A 339 -6.50 7.56 -3.67
C GLY A 339 -5.11 6.95 -3.94
N ARG A 340 -4.14 7.13 -3.02
CA ARG A 340 -2.82 6.50 -3.15
C ARG A 340 -2.94 4.98 -3.19
N TYR A 341 -2.02 4.36 -3.91
CA TYR A 341 -1.85 2.92 -3.92
C TYR A 341 -1.31 2.43 -2.57
N SER A 342 -1.63 1.20 -2.19
CA SER A 342 -0.97 0.54 -1.06
C SER A 342 -0.38 -0.81 -1.46
N GLY A 343 0.67 -1.22 -0.75
CA GLY A 343 1.28 -2.53 -0.96
C GLY A 343 0.46 -3.67 -0.38
N ARG A 344 0.50 -4.81 -1.06
CA ARG A 344 -0.04 -6.09 -0.62
C ARG A 344 1.08 -7.11 -0.51
N ASN A 345 0.85 -8.20 0.19
CA ASN A 345 1.80 -9.31 0.35
C ASN A 345 3.18 -8.83 0.86
N ILE A 346 4.15 -8.65 -0.03
CA ILE A 346 5.50 -8.17 0.29
C ILE A 346 5.50 -6.73 0.81
N GLN A 347 4.53 -5.90 0.40
CA GLN A 347 4.42 -4.47 0.73
C GLN A 347 5.69 -3.69 0.36
N LEU A 348 5.94 -3.56 -0.94
CA LEU A 348 7.13 -2.92 -1.51
C LEU A 348 7.40 -1.51 -0.97
N GLN A 349 6.35 -0.75 -0.64
CA GLN A 349 6.43 0.60 -0.08
C GLN A 349 7.15 0.67 1.28
N ASN A 350 7.22 -0.45 2.01
CA ASN A 350 7.76 -0.53 3.36
C ASN A 350 9.05 -1.35 3.44
N LEU A 351 9.77 -1.52 2.34
CA LEU A 351 11.05 -2.20 2.33
C LEU A 351 12.17 -1.26 2.81
N PRO A 352 13.14 -1.75 3.61
CA PRO A 352 14.29 -0.97 4.06
C PRO A 352 15.11 -0.43 2.89
N GLN A 353 15.82 0.68 3.11
CA GLN A 353 16.80 1.21 2.16
C GLN A 353 18.10 0.40 2.23
N ASN A 354 18.91 0.49 1.18
CA ASN A 354 20.21 -0.14 1.06
C ASN A 354 21.30 0.90 1.41
N HIS A 355 22.23 0.54 2.28
CA HIS A 355 23.34 1.41 2.69
C HIS A 355 24.70 0.71 2.58
N ILE A 356 24.70 -0.59 2.24
CA ILE A 356 25.91 -1.38 2.02
C ILE A 356 26.49 -1.00 0.66
N SER A 357 27.76 -0.54 0.64
CA SER A 357 28.46 -0.17 -0.59
C SER A 357 28.81 -1.37 -1.48
N THR A 358 28.96 -2.55 -0.90
CA THR A 358 29.29 -3.82 -1.57
C THR A 358 28.08 -4.74 -1.61
N LEU A 359 26.97 -4.24 -2.19
CA LEU A 359 25.68 -4.91 -2.17
C LEU A 359 25.69 -6.22 -2.98
N ASP A 360 26.42 -6.26 -4.08
CA ASP A 360 26.57 -7.46 -4.93
C ASP A 360 27.28 -8.59 -4.17
N GLU A 361 28.38 -8.27 -3.50
CA GLU A 361 29.18 -9.23 -2.72
C GLU A 361 28.37 -9.78 -1.53
N ALA A 362 27.67 -8.90 -0.81
CA ALA A 362 26.82 -9.32 0.30
C ALA A 362 25.71 -10.28 -0.18
N ARG A 363 25.11 -9.96 -1.33
CA ARG A 363 24.07 -10.77 -1.97
C ARG A 363 24.60 -12.15 -2.38
N GLU A 364 25.76 -12.23 -3.03
CA GLU A 364 26.38 -13.48 -3.44
C GLU A 364 26.79 -14.34 -2.24
N LEU A 365 27.35 -13.76 -1.18
CA LEU A 365 27.70 -14.49 0.03
C LEU A 365 26.47 -15.15 0.69
N VAL A 366 25.35 -14.43 0.74
CA VAL A 366 24.10 -14.98 1.28
C VAL A 366 23.58 -16.11 0.39
N LYS A 367 23.57 -15.94 -0.93
CA LYS A 367 23.13 -16.98 -1.89
C LYS A 367 23.98 -18.25 -1.81
N LEU A 368 25.28 -18.10 -1.60
CA LEU A 368 26.21 -19.24 -1.43
C LEU A 368 26.11 -19.91 -0.05
N GLY A 369 25.31 -19.40 0.88
CA GLY A 369 25.21 -19.90 2.24
C GLY A 369 26.45 -19.63 3.11
N CYS A 370 27.30 -18.67 2.71
CA CYS A 370 28.54 -18.33 3.42
C CYS A 370 28.27 -17.36 4.58
N PHE A 371 27.40 -17.73 5.50
CA PHE A 371 26.88 -16.83 6.55
C PHE A 371 27.95 -16.37 7.55
N ASP A 372 28.92 -17.21 7.87
CA ASP A 372 30.07 -16.85 8.74
C ASP A 372 30.91 -15.74 8.08
N MET A 373 31.05 -15.75 6.76
CA MET A 373 31.73 -14.69 6.03
C MET A 373 30.94 -13.39 6.05
N VAL A 374 29.59 -13.46 5.94
CA VAL A 374 28.74 -12.28 6.07
C VAL A 374 28.93 -11.64 7.45
N GLU A 375 28.92 -12.42 8.54
CA GLU A 375 29.16 -11.90 9.88
C GLU A 375 30.57 -11.34 10.03
N THR A 376 31.59 -12.02 9.50
CA THR A 376 33.00 -11.59 9.59
C THR A 376 33.23 -10.26 8.86
N ILE A 377 32.64 -10.06 7.67
CA ILE A 377 32.88 -8.87 6.83
C ILE A 377 32.03 -7.69 7.29
N TYR A 378 30.76 -7.94 7.64
CA TYR A 378 29.79 -6.88 7.89
C TYR A 378 29.43 -6.69 9.38
N GLY A 379 29.77 -7.64 10.26
CA GLY A 379 29.60 -7.57 11.72
C GLY A 379 28.17 -7.59 12.23
N ASN A 380 27.14 -7.61 11.34
CA ASN A 380 25.71 -7.59 11.71
C ASN A 380 24.86 -8.24 10.61
N THR A 381 24.86 -9.55 10.57
CA THR A 381 24.14 -10.34 9.56
C THR A 381 22.63 -10.01 9.49
N PRO A 382 21.87 -9.82 10.60
CA PRO A 382 20.48 -9.39 10.52
C PRO A 382 20.27 -8.05 9.82
N ASP A 383 21.23 -7.14 9.90
CA ASP A 383 21.17 -5.85 9.19
C ASP A 383 21.44 -6.03 7.70
N VAL A 384 22.43 -6.85 7.35
CA VAL A 384 22.71 -7.23 5.96
C VAL A 384 21.47 -7.84 5.31
N LEU A 385 20.85 -8.85 5.95
CA LEU A 385 19.61 -9.46 5.46
C LEU A 385 18.49 -8.43 5.27
N SER A 386 18.38 -7.46 6.19
CA SER A 386 17.41 -6.36 6.05
C SER A 386 17.67 -5.52 4.81
N GLN A 387 18.91 -5.18 4.55
CA GLN A 387 19.30 -4.35 3.40
C GLN A 387 19.21 -5.11 2.06
N LEU A 388 19.32 -6.43 2.05
CA LEU A 388 19.21 -7.25 0.84
C LEU A 388 17.75 -7.51 0.41
N ILE A 389 16.73 -7.14 1.21
CA ILE A 389 15.33 -7.46 0.89
C ILE A 389 14.91 -6.94 -0.49
N ARG A 390 15.27 -5.69 -0.84
CA ARG A 390 14.92 -5.11 -2.15
C ARG A 390 15.53 -5.90 -3.30
N THR A 391 16.74 -6.41 -3.11
CA THR A 391 17.51 -7.10 -4.15
C THR A 391 16.95 -8.48 -4.53
N MET A 392 15.95 -9.00 -3.77
CA MET A 392 15.23 -10.20 -4.18
C MET A 392 14.32 -9.97 -5.40
N LEU A 393 13.99 -8.70 -5.71
CA LEU A 393 13.24 -8.36 -6.92
C LEU A 393 14.21 -8.27 -8.08
N ILE A 394 14.05 -9.14 -9.07
CA ILE A 394 14.93 -9.24 -10.24
C ILE A 394 14.12 -9.18 -11.54
N PRO A 395 14.70 -8.69 -12.65
CA PRO A 395 14.07 -8.78 -13.95
C PRO A 395 14.11 -10.22 -14.48
N ARG A 396 13.27 -10.53 -15.44
CA ARG A 396 13.39 -11.80 -16.18
C ARG A 396 14.69 -11.86 -16.97
N GLU A 397 15.09 -13.07 -17.35
CA GLU A 397 16.27 -13.29 -18.17
C GLU A 397 16.25 -12.47 -19.47
N GLY A 398 17.38 -11.90 -19.85
CA GLY A 398 17.50 -11.00 -21.01
C GLY A 398 16.96 -9.59 -20.81
N CYS A 399 16.48 -9.27 -19.60
CA CYS A 399 15.97 -7.96 -19.24
C CYS A 399 16.81 -7.29 -18.13
N GLU A 400 16.59 -6.02 -17.94
CA GLU A 400 17.10 -5.19 -16.85
C GLU A 400 15.94 -4.40 -16.23
N PHE A 401 16.11 -3.94 -14.98
CA PHE A 401 15.23 -2.94 -14.45
C PHE A 401 15.68 -1.54 -14.87
N ILE A 402 14.70 -0.72 -15.23
CA ILE A 402 14.85 0.74 -15.29
C ILE A 402 13.91 1.29 -14.24
N VAL A 403 14.47 1.93 -13.24
CA VAL A 403 13.72 2.54 -12.14
C VAL A 403 13.76 4.04 -12.33
N ALA A 404 12.59 4.67 -12.29
CA ALA A 404 12.45 6.12 -12.41
C ALA A 404 11.59 6.65 -11.26
N ASP A 405 12.05 7.72 -10.60
CA ASP A 405 11.46 8.31 -9.40
C ASP A 405 11.25 9.82 -9.61
N PHE A 406 10.07 10.33 -9.27
CA PHE A 406 9.84 11.77 -9.30
C PHE A 406 10.65 12.49 -8.23
N SER A 407 11.42 13.48 -8.61
CA SER A 407 12.22 14.27 -7.67
C SER A 407 11.36 15.21 -6.83
N ALA A 408 11.20 14.91 -5.52
CA ALA A 408 10.49 15.74 -4.54
C ALA A 408 9.07 16.15 -4.98
N ILE A 409 8.27 15.21 -5.48
CA ILE A 409 6.97 15.50 -6.10
C ILE A 409 6.00 16.26 -5.18
N GLU A 410 5.89 15.86 -3.90
CA GLU A 410 4.98 16.54 -2.97
C GLU A 410 5.40 18.00 -2.72
N ALA A 411 6.71 18.27 -2.61
CA ALA A 411 7.22 19.64 -2.44
C ALA A 411 6.97 20.51 -3.69
N ARG A 412 7.06 19.91 -4.89
CA ARG A 412 6.73 20.59 -6.15
C ARG A 412 5.23 20.88 -6.25
N VAL A 413 4.39 19.91 -5.97
CA VAL A 413 2.93 20.06 -5.98
C VAL A 413 2.49 21.11 -4.97
N LEU A 414 2.99 21.07 -3.73
CA LEU A 414 2.64 22.06 -2.70
C LEU A 414 3.04 23.48 -3.10
N ALA A 415 4.25 23.67 -3.66
CA ALA A 415 4.70 24.97 -4.16
C ALA A 415 3.81 25.47 -5.30
N TRP A 416 3.43 24.58 -6.21
CA TRP A 416 2.55 24.89 -7.35
C TRP A 416 1.12 25.24 -6.93
N GLU A 417 0.54 24.48 -5.97
CA GLU A 417 -0.78 24.78 -5.41
C GLU A 417 -0.82 26.16 -4.73
N ALA A 418 0.21 26.45 -3.93
CA ALA A 418 0.30 27.71 -3.17
C ALA A 418 0.81 28.89 -3.99
N GLY A 419 1.45 28.64 -5.13
CA GLY A 419 2.11 29.69 -5.94
C GLY A 419 3.36 30.25 -5.25
N GLU A 420 4.17 29.43 -4.56
CA GLU A 420 5.41 29.85 -3.88
C GLU A 420 6.55 29.99 -4.89
N ASP A 421 6.73 31.21 -5.43
CA ASP A 421 7.54 31.48 -6.61
C ASP A 421 9.00 31.04 -6.46
N TRP A 422 9.67 31.38 -5.37
CA TRP A 422 11.06 31.03 -5.18
C TRP A 422 11.33 29.53 -5.25
N ARG A 423 10.36 28.72 -4.79
CA ARG A 423 10.45 27.25 -4.85
C ARG A 423 10.28 26.76 -6.28
N LEU A 424 9.30 27.32 -7.00
CA LEU A 424 9.11 26.98 -8.41
C LEU A 424 10.32 27.32 -9.26
N GLU A 425 10.94 28.50 -9.03
CA GLU A 425 12.22 28.90 -9.66
C GLU A 425 13.35 27.92 -9.30
N ALA A 426 13.51 27.57 -8.01
CA ALA A 426 14.52 26.63 -7.58
C ALA A 426 14.36 25.25 -8.26
N PHE A 427 13.12 24.78 -8.44
CA PHE A 427 12.85 23.53 -9.15
C PHE A 427 13.13 23.62 -10.65
N LEU A 428 12.81 24.74 -11.30
CA LEU A 428 13.13 24.96 -12.71
C LEU A 428 14.64 25.03 -12.97
N GLU A 429 15.39 25.60 -12.03
CA GLU A 429 16.84 25.66 -12.08
C GLU A 429 17.53 24.33 -11.68
N GLY A 430 16.77 23.31 -11.28
CA GLY A 430 17.30 22.00 -10.84
C GLY A 430 18.07 22.04 -9.52
N LYS A 431 17.82 23.03 -8.66
CA LYS A 431 18.47 23.16 -7.35
C LYS A 431 18.02 22.06 -6.39
N ASP A 432 18.91 21.65 -5.48
CA ASP A 432 18.54 20.80 -4.32
C ASP A 432 17.62 21.60 -3.40
N ILE A 433 16.37 21.16 -3.26
CA ILE A 433 15.34 21.88 -2.48
C ILE A 433 15.72 22.03 -1.02
N TYR A 434 16.45 21.10 -0.44
CA TYR A 434 16.88 21.16 0.96
C TYR A 434 17.96 22.26 1.15
N CYS A 435 18.87 22.41 0.18
CA CYS A 435 19.82 23.51 0.17
C CYS A 435 19.12 24.85 -0.07
N ALA A 436 18.21 24.90 -1.03
CA ALA A 436 17.46 26.11 -1.36
C ALA A 436 16.60 26.56 -0.17
N SER A 437 15.91 25.64 0.50
CA SER A 437 15.12 25.94 1.71
C SER A 437 15.99 26.45 2.86
N ALA A 438 17.11 25.78 3.14
CA ALA A 438 18.05 26.26 4.15
C ALA A 438 18.60 27.65 3.81
N SER A 439 18.90 27.92 2.51
CA SER A 439 19.34 29.25 2.08
C SER A 439 18.30 30.34 2.33
N GLN A 440 17.03 30.04 2.09
CA GLN A 440 15.92 30.98 2.39
C GLN A 440 15.69 31.17 3.89
N MET A 441 15.72 30.07 4.66
CA MET A 441 15.50 30.11 6.12
C MET A 441 16.58 30.89 6.87
N PHE A 442 17.84 30.75 6.46
CA PHE A 442 19.00 31.32 7.19
C PHE A 442 19.63 32.52 6.48
N HIS A 443 19.11 32.93 5.31
CA HIS A 443 19.59 34.06 4.51
C HIS A 443 21.08 33.97 4.14
N VAL A 444 21.60 32.75 3.95
CA VAL A 444 22.98 32.46 3.56
C VAL A 444 23.02 31.45 2.41
N PRO A 445 24.01 31.50 1.53
CA PRO A 445 24.15 30.48 0.49
C PRO A 445 24.47 29.11 1.11
N VAL A 446 23.71 28.06 0.72
CA VAL A 446 23.92 26.67 1.17
C VAL A 446 24.17 25.77 -0.03
N VAL A 447 25.29 25.05 -0.02
CA VAL A 447 25.68 24.12 -1.07
C VAL A 447 25.98 22.75 -0.48
N LYS A 448 25.43 21.67 -1.05
CA LYS A 448 25.43 20.30 -0.51
C LYS A 448 26.80 19.80 -0.02
N HIS A 449 27.86 20.11 -0.73
CA HIS A 449 29.26 19.74 -0.40
C HIS A 449 30.18 20.96 -0.41
N GLY A 450 29.69 22.10 0.11
CA GLY A 450 30.40 23.37 0.07
C GLY A 450 29.98 24.31 1.20
N ILE A 451 29.87 25.60 0.91
CA ILE A 451 29.57 26.67 1.87
C ILE A 451 28.28 26.35 2.63
N ASN A 452 28.34 26.38 3.97
CA ASN A 452 27.21 26.16 4.90
C ASN A 452 26.47 24.82 4.66
N GLY A 453 27.16 23.81 4.16
CA GLY A 453 26.54 22.52 3.78
C GLY A 453 25.86 21.79 4.95
N GLU A 454 26.28 22.04 6.18
CA GLU A 454 25.67 21.52 7.41
C GLU A 454 24.23 22.01 7.61
N LEU A 455 23.89 23.21 7.12
CA LEU A 455 22.53 23.76 7.21
C LEU A 455 21.52 23.00 6.32
N ARG A 456 22.03 22.30 5.29
CA ARG A 456 21.16 21.45 4.43
C ARG A 456 20.36 20.45 5.24
N GLN A 457 20.92 19.90 6.33
CA GLN A 457 20.21 18.96 7.20
C GLN A 457 19.02 19.61 7.91
N LYS A 458 19.18 20.86 8.38
CA LYS A 458 18.07 21.65 8.96
C LYS A 458 16.99 21.92 7.91
N GLY A 459 17.39 22.28 6.69
CA GLY A 459 16.47 22.44 5.56
C GLY A 459 15.72 21.16 5.23
N LYS A 460 16.39 19.99 5.23
CA LYS A 460 15.76 18.69 4.99
C LYS A 460 14.67 18.36 6.04
N VAL A 461 14.98 18.52 7.31
CA VAL A 461 14.03 18.28 8.41
C VAL A 461 12.82 19.20 8.31
N ALA A 462 13.06 20.49 8.06
CA ALA A 462 11.99 21.48 7.90
C ALA A 462 11.08 21.14 6.70
N GLU A 463 11.65 20.79 5.55
CA GLU A 463 10.89 20.39 4.36
C GLU A 463 9.98 19.19 4.61
N LEU A 464 10.46 18.18 5.30
CA LEU A 464 9.69 16.97 5.59
C LEU A 464 8.54 17.19 6.57
N ALA A 465 8.68 18.15 7.51
CA ALA A 465 7.74 18.32 8.61
C ALA A 465 6.82 19.54 8.47
N CYS A 466 7.30 20.66 7.92
CA CYS A 466 6.57 21.94 8.01
C CYS A 466 5.54 22.15 6.89
N GLY A 467 5.66 21.44 5.76
CA GLY A 467 4.81 21.66 4.57
C GLY A 467 3.30 21.64 4.84
N TYR A 468 2.86 20.91 5.84
CA TYR A 468 1.45 20.73 6.21
C TYR A 468 1.11 21.27 7.61
N GLY A 469 1.82 22.32 8.02
CA GLY A 469 1.58 22.98 9.32
C GLY A 469 2.12 22.21 10.52
N GLY A 470 3.14 21.38 10.31
CA GLY A 470 3.81 20.63 11.40
C GLY A 470 4.40 21.54 12.48
N SER A 471 4.48 21.01 13.70
CA SER A 471 5.08 21.64 14.89
C SER A 471 6.31 20.85 15.35
N SER A 472 6.95 21.23 16.46
CA SER A 472 8.12 20.54 17.02
C SER A 472 7.90 19.02 17.15
N GLY A 473 6.70 18.58 17.55
CA GLY A 473 6.37 17.14 17.61
C GLY A 473 6.44 16.44 16.25
N ALA A 474 6.09 17.14 15.15
CA ALA A 474 6.24 16.59 13.81
C ALA A 474 7.72 16.44 13.41
N LEU A 475 8.55 17.44 13.70
CA LEU A 475 10.00 17.37 13.46
C LEU A 475 10.65 16.22 14.23
N ILE A 476 10.30 16.05 15.52
CA ILE A 476 10.79 14.95 16.36
C ILE A 476 10.36 13.59 15.75
N SER A 477 9.11 13.46 15.35
CA SER A 477 8.62 12.21 14.72
C SER A 477 9.29 11.88 13.39
N MET A 478 9.76 12.89 12.65
CA MET A 478 10.54 12.78 11.42
C MET A 478 12.04 12.54 11.65
N GLY A 479 12.46 12.40 12.90
CA GLY A 479 13.84 12.06 13.25
C GLY A 479 14.77 13.25 13.43
N ALA A 480 14.25 14.44 13.73
CA ALA A 480 15.07 15.65 13.94
C ALA A 480 16.19 15.45 14.97
N LEU A 481 15.85 14.82 16.12
CA LEU A 481 16.82 14.57 17.18
C LEU A 481 17.88 13.54 16.79
N GLN A 482 17.50 12.49 16.06
CA GLN A 482 18.43 11.48 15.51
C GLN A 482 19.34 12.07 14.44
N MET A 483 18.92 13.13 13.78
CA MET A 483 19.70 13.89 12.81
C MET A 483 20.62 14.95 13.44
N GLY A 484 20.70 14.97 14.79
CA GLY A 484 21.62 15.84 15.54
C GLY A 484 21.06 17.22 15.90
N LEU A 485 19.76 17.48 15.66
CA LEU A 485 19.13 18.72 16.10
C LEU A 485 18.72 18.63 17.58
N LYS A 486 18.82 19.74 18.30
CA LYS A 486 18.34 19.84 19.68
C LYS A 486 16.88 20.26 19.69
N GLU A 487 16.14 19.80 20.70
CA GLU A 487 14.71 20.14 20.84
C GLU A 487 14.47 21.65 20.95
N GLU A 488 15.40 22.38 21.57
CA GLU A 488 15.39 23.83 21.72
C GLU A 488 15.51 24.61 20.40
N GLU A 489 16.11 24.01 19.36
CA GLU A 489 16.28 24.60 18.03
C GLU A 489 15.01 24.46 17.15
N LEU A 490 14.12 23.53 17.49
CA LEU A 490 13.00 23.17 16.62
C LEU A 490 11.98 24.31 16.40
N PRO A 491 11.62 25.11 17.41
CA PRO A 491 10.73 26.27 17.19
C PRO A 491 11.30 27.28 16.20
N GLU A 492 12.59 27.62 16.30
CA GLU A 492 13.26 28.57 15.41
C GLU A 492 13.29 28.04 13.96
N ILE A 493 13.55 26.75 13.76
CA ILE A 493 13.51 26.10 12.46
C ILE A 493 12.12 26.21 11.83
N ILE A 494 11.06 25.98 12.61
CA ILE A 494 9.68 26.08 12.15
C ILE A 494 9.34 27.50 11.73
N ASP A 495 9.69 28.49 12.56
CA ASP A 495 9.38 29.88 12.30
C ASP A 495 10.15 30.40 11.08
N SER A 496 11.45 30.08 10.97
CA SER A 496 12.26 30.39 9.79
C SER A 496 11.72 29.78 8.51
N TRP A 497 11.23 28.51 8.57
CA TRP A 497 10.62 27.87 7.42
C TRP A 497 9.31 28.56 7.00
N ARG A 498 8.47 28.93 7.97
CA ARG A 498 7.20 29.62 7.71
C ARG A 498 7.41 31.03 7.15
N GLU A 499 8.40 31.75 7.64
CA GLU A 499 8.79 33.06 7.12
C GLU A 499 9.32 32.96 5.67
N ALA A 500 10.08 31.90 5.38
CA ALA A 500 10.57 31.63 4.02
C ALA A 500 9.46 31.17 3.05
N ASN A 501 8.32 30.69 3.54
CA ASN A 501 7.23 30.12 2.73
C ASN A 501 5.86 30.78 3.02
N PRO A 502 5.74 32.12 2.91
CA PRO A 502 4.54 32.83 3.34
C PRO A 502 3.29 32.48 2.53
N LYS A 503 3.43 32.15 1.23
CA LYS A 503 2.29 31.78 0.38
C LYS A 503 1.77 30.38 0.74
N ILE A 504 2.63 29.45 1.12
CA ILE A 504 2.22 28.12 1.61
C ILE A 504 1.47 28.26 2.93
N VAL A 505 1.97 29.09 3.86
CA VAL A 505 1.31 29.34 5.15
C VAL A 505 -0.06 29.97 4.94
N GLN A 506 -0.18 30.95 4.06
CA GLN A 506 -1.46 31.57 3.72
C GLN A 506 -2.41 30.57 3.06
N TYR A 507 -1.90 29.71 2.18
CA TYR A 507 -2.67 28.70 1.46
C TYR A 507 -3.35 27.71 2.41
N TRP A 508 -2.70 27.28 3.51
CA TRP A 508 -3.35 26.40 4.50
C TRP A 508 -4.67 27.01 5.00
N TRP A 509 -4.64 28.29 5.40
CA TRP A 509 -5.81 28.96 5.94
C TRP A 509 -6.89 29.25 4.90
N ASP A 510 -6.49 29.57 3.71
CA ASP A 510 -7.42 29.83 2.60
C ASP A 510 -8.15 28.56 2.17
N VAL A 511 -7.48 27.41 2.15
CA VAL A 511 -8.08 26.09 1.88
C VAL A 511 -9.11 25.73 2.97
N GLU A 512 -8.79 25.88 4.25
CA GLU A 512 -9.73 25.64 5.35
C GLU A 512 -10.95 26.57 5.28
N LYS A 513 -10.71 27.83 4.98
CA LYS A 513 -11.76 28.85 4.79
C LYS A 513 -12.67 28.49 3.64
N ALA A 514 -12.12 28.14 2.47
CA ALA A 514 -12.89 27.74 1.28
C ALA A 514 -13.74 26.50 1.57
N ALA A 515 -13.16 25.45 2.18
CA ALA A 515 -13.88 24.24 2.58
C ALA A 515 -15.06 24.56 3.53
N THR A 516 -14.81 25.40 4.54
CA THR A 516 -15.81 25.81 5.53
C THR A 516 -16.92 26.64 4.90
N GLN A 517 -16.58 27.56 3.99
CA GLN A 517 -17.55 28.41 3.29
C GLN A 517 -18.40 27.60 2.32
N ALA A 518 -17.81 26.66 1.56
CA ALA A 518 -18.57 25.77 0.70
C ALA A 518 -19.62 24.98 1.50
N PHE A 519 -19.24 24.44 2.65
CA PHE A 519 -20.16 23.72 3.54
C PHE A 519 -21.28 24.64 4.10
N LYS A 520 -20.93 25.84 4.59
CA LYS A 520 -21.89 26.76 5.20
C LYS A 520 -22.89 27.34 4.19
N THR A 521 -22.43 27.67 2.99
CA THR A 521 -23.22 28.42 2.02
C THR A 521 -23.86 27.55 0.94
N GLY A 522 -23.39 26.30 0.78
CA GLY A 522 -23.75 25.43 -0.33
C GLY A 522 -23.26 25.92 -1.69
N LYS A 523 -22.44 26.98 -1.75
CA LYS A 523 -21.89 27.54 -2.98
C LYS A 523 -20.47 27.03 -3.21
N ARG A 524 -20.13 26.76 -4.46
CA ARG A 524 -18.78 26.42 -4.88
C ARG A 524 -17.80 27.51 -4.46
N GLN A 525 -16.66 27.09 -3.90
CA GLN A 525 -15.54 27.95 -3.52
C GLN A 525 -14.31 27.51 -4.28
N GLU A 526 -13.65 28.41 -4.95
CA GLU A 526 -12.40 28.16 -5.67
C GLU A 526 -11.24 28.75 -4.87
N ILE A 527 -10.14 28.01 -4.83
CA ILE A 527 -8.90 28.42 -4.17
C ILE A 527 -7.69 27.83 -4.90
N GLY A 528 -6.94 28.71 -5.59
CA GLY A 528 -5.80 28.30 -6.40
C GLY A 528 -6.19 27.23 -7.45
N LYS A 529 -5.64 26.05 -7.31
CA LYS A 529 -5.89 24.91 -8.22
C LYS A 529 -7.03 23.99 -7.72
N LEU A 530 -7.59 24.25 -6.55
CA LEU A 530 -8.66 23.46 -5.94
C LEU A 530 -10.01 24.17 -6.01
N ALA A 531 -11.08 23.37 -5.88
CA ALA A 531 -12.40 23.91 -5.57
C ALA A 531 -13.10 23.02 -4.54
N PHE A 532 -14.05 23.62 -3.80
CA PHE A 532 -14.90 22.91 -2.86
C PHE A 532 -16.37 23.08 -3.22
N GLU A 533 -17.13 22.00 -3.16
CA GLU A 533 -18.58 21.96 -3.40
C GLU A 533 -19.26 21.15 -2.30
N PHE A 534 -20.45 21.57 -1.86
CA PHE A 534 -21.26 20.80 -0.93
C PHE A 534 -22.59 20.41 -1.58
N TYR A 535 -22.77 19.13 -1.82
CA TYR A 535 -24.02 18.55 -2.32
C TYR A 535 -24.20 17.09 -1.90
N SER A 536 -25.44 16.62 -1.89
CA SER A 536 -25.79 15.25 -1.49
C SER A 536 -25.22 14.83 -0.13
N GLY A 537 -25.13 15.77 0.85
CA GLY A 537 -24.61 15.49 2.18
C GLY A 537 -23.10 15.26 2.26
N THR A 538 -22.36 15.61 1.20
CA THR A 538 -20.91 15.42 1.10
C THR A 538 -20.23 16.74 0.71
N LEU A 539 -19.18 17.09 1.41
CA LEU A 539 -18.26 18.13 1.00
C LEU A 539 -17.21 17.49 0.07
N TRP A 540 -17.11 18.00 -1.14
CA TRP A 540 -16.20 17.55 -2.18
C TRP A 540 -15.06 18.53 -2.34
N MET A 541 -13.83 18.02 -2.30
CA MET A 541 -12.66 18.75 -2.78
C MET A 541 -12.37 18.30 -4.21
N LEU A 542 -12.43 19.23 -5.15
CA LEU A 542 -12.19 19.02 -6.58
C LEU A 542 -10.72 19.26 -6.87
N LEU A 543 -10.05 18.28 -7.43
CA LEU A 543 -8.65 18.33 -7.82
C LEU A 543 -8.51 18.81 -9.28
N PRO A 544 -7.35 19.37 -9.67
CA PRO A 544 -7.09 19.78 -11.05
C PRO A 544 -7.24 18.66 -12.08
N SER A 545 -6.96 17.42 -11.68
CA SER A 545 -7.15 16.22 -12.50
C SER A 545 -8.62 15.89 -12.83
N GLY A 546 -9.58 16.61 -12.23
CA GLY A 546 -11.02 16.32 -12.32
C GLY A 546 -11.51 15.27 -11.31
N ARG A 547 -10.61 14.64 -10.56
CA ARG A 547 -10.96 13.74 -9.47
C ARG A 547 -11.48 14.51 -8.25
N LYS A 548 -12.28 13.86 -7.41
CA LYS A 548 -12.89 14.46 -6.21
C LYS A 548 -12.55 13.66 -4.98
N LEU A 549 -12.22 14.36 -3.88
CA LEU A 549 -12.09 13.75 -2.57
C LEU A 549 -13.36 13.99 -1.76
N ALA A 550 -13.94 12.92 -1.21
CA ALA A 550 -15.20 12.97 -0.49
C ALA A 550 -15.00 13.14 1.02
N TYR A 551 -15.64 14.13 1.62
CA TYR A 551 -15.76 14.30 3.07
C TYR A 551 -17.22 14.11 3.44
N LEU A 552 -17.56 12.89 3.88
CA LEU A 552 -18.95 12.45 4.06
C LEU A 552 -19.55 13.04 5.33
N LYS A 553 -20.82 13.45 5.27
CA LYS A 553 -21.62 14.00 6.38
C LYS A 553 -20.83 15.05 7.19
N PRO A 554 -20.32 16.12 6.54
CA PRO A 554 -19.53 17.14 7.21
C PRO A 554 -20.33 17.82 8.32
N ARG A 555 -19.64 18.24 9.40
CA ARG A 555 -20.21 19.04 10.48
C ARG A 555 -19.15 20.02 10.99
N LEU A 556 -19.59 21.14 11.54
CA LEU A 556 -18.75 22.04 12.32
C LEU A 556 -18.91 21.69 13.80
N GLN A 557 -17.80 21.35 14.45
CA GLN A 557 -17.76 20.98 15.86
C GLN A 557 -16.54 21.62 16.55
N PRO A 558 -16.60 21.92 17.86
CA PRO A 558 -15.42 22.34 18.59
C PRO A 558 -14.36 21.22 18.57
N ASN A 559 -13.12 21.58 18.22
CA ASN A 559 -11.98 20.70 18.36
C ASN A 559 -11.44 20.69 19.79
N ARG A 560 -10.40 19.89 20.06
CA ARG A 560 -9.75 19.80 21.38
C ARG A 560 -9.24 21.14 21.95
N PHE A 561 -9.12 22.17 21.10
CA PHE A 561 -8.70 23.52 21.48
C PHE A 561 -9.87 24.51 21.59
N GLY A 562 -11.15 24.05 21.51
CA GLY A 562 -12.34 24.88 21.55
C GLY A 562 -12.64 25.64 20.24
N ARG A 563 -11.82 25.53 19.20
CA ARG A 563 -12.06 26.18 17.90
C ARG A 563 -13.01 25.33 17.06
N MET A 564 -13.97 25.98 16.41
CA MET A 564 -14.87 25.31 15.45
C MET A 564 -14.08 24.82 14.24
N SER A 565 -14.09 23.52 13.99
CA SER A 565 -13.43 22.88 12.85
C SER A 565 -14.37 21.93 12.11
N LEU A 566 -14.06 21.67 10.84
CA LEU A 566 -14.77 20.69 10.05
C LEU A 566 -14.46 19.27 10.54
N THR A 567 -15.52 18.47 10.65
CA THR A 567 -15.43 17.03 10.92
C THR A 567 -16.23 16.28 9.86
N TYR A 568 -15.90 15.04 9.62
CA TYR A 568 -16.57 14.19 8.63
C TYR A 568 -16.60 12.73 9.08
N GLU A 569 -17.43 11.90 8.48
CA GLU A 569 -17.43 10.45 8.72
C GLU A 569 -16.47 9.76 7.75
N GLY A 570 -15.67 8.82 8.27
CA GLY A 570 -14.69 8.07 7.48
C GLY A 570 -14.01 6.98 8.28
N VAL A 571 -13.18 6.18 7.61
CA VAL A 571 -12.36 5.15 8.27
C VAL A 571 -11.21 5.82 9.01
N GLY A 572 -11.13 5.61 10.32
CA GLY A 572 -10.07 6.14 11.19
C GLY A 572 -8.79 5.29 11.17
N GLN A 573 -7.77 5.72 11.91
CA GLN A 573 -6.49 4.99 12.05
C GLN A 573 -6.65 3.57 12.63
N ASN A 574 -7.70 3.36 13.44
CA ASN A 574 -8.07 2.05 13.99
C ASN A 574 -8.87 1.17 13.02
N HIS A 575 -8.93 1.54 11.74
CA HIS A 575 -9.72 0.88 10.68
C HIS A 575 -11.23 0.80 10.95
N LYS A 576 -11.76 1.61 11.89
CA LYS A 576 -13.20 1.67 12.18
C LYS A 576 -13.82 2.90 11.55
N TRP A 577 -15.08 2.76 11.13
CA TRP A 577 -15.89 3.88 10.67
C TRP A 577 -16.26 4.78 11.86
N ALA A 578 -15.82 6.03 11.81
CA ALA A 578 -16.05 7.00 12.89
C ALA A 578 -15.97 8.44 12.36
N ARG A 579 -16.39 9.38 13.21
CA ARG A 579 -16.18 10.81 12.94
C ARG A 579 -14.72 11.17 13.10
N GLN A 580 -14.19 11.85 12.07
CA GLN A 580 -12.81 12.30 11.97
C GLN A 580 -12.77 13.84 12.03
N GLU A 581 -11.77 14.38 12.69
CA GLU A 581 -11.45 15.82 12.62
C GLU A 581 -10.57 16.11 11.40
N THR A 582 -10.73 17.33 10.84
CA THR A 582 -9.80 17.86 9.84
C THR A 582 -9.44 19.31 10.19
N TYR A 583 -8.34 19.77 9.61
CA TYR A 583 -7.81 21.12 9.79
C TYR A 583 -7.06 21.54 8.54
N SER A 584 -6.62 22.80 8.48
CA SER A 584 -5.97 23.40 7.31
C SER A 584 -4.87 22.55 6.70
N GLY A 585 -3.85 22.20 7.48
CA GLY A 585 -2.73 21.36 6.99
C GLY A 585 -3.14 19.98 6.52
N ARG A 586 -4.12 19.33 7.17
CA ARG A 586 -4.64 18.02 6.74
C ARG A 586 -5.39 18.08 5.41
N LEU A 587 -6.11 19.17 5.15
CA LEU A 587 -6.78 19.36 3.87
C LEU A 587 -5.77 19.54 2.73
N VAL A 588 -4.73 20.36 2.97
CA VAL A 588 -3.64 20.57 2.01
C VAL A 588 -2.83 19.30 1.79
N GLU A 589 -2.46 18.57 2.85
CA GLU A 589 -1.80 17.26 2.75
C GLU A 589 -2.59 16.31 1.85
N ASN A 590 -3.92 16.20 2.07
CA ASN A 590 -4.77 15.34 1.26
C ASN A 590 -4.79 15.77 -0.22
N ALA A 591 -4.84 17.07 -0.51
CA ALA A 591 -4.80 17.60 -1.86
C ALA A 591 -3.47 17.30 -2.55
N THR A 592 -2.36 17.71 -1.93
CA THR A 592 -1.00 17.53 -2.46
C THR A 592 -0.68 16.06 -2.74
N GLN A 593 -0.99 15.17 -1.79
CA GLN A 593 -0.78 13.73 -1.95
C GLN A 593 -1.66 13.14 -3.04
N ALA A 594 -2.90 13.61 -3.18
CA ALA A 594 -3.81 13.15 -4.20
C ALA A 594 -3.38 13.60 -5.60
N ILE A 595 -2.93 14.83 -5.74
CA ILE A 595 -2.40 15.38 -7.00
C ILE A 595 -1.11 14.66 -7.40
N ALA A 596 -0.18 14.45 -6.47
CA ALA A 596 1.05 13.69 -6.73
C ALA A 596 0.74 12.25 -7.21
N ARG A 597 -0.25 11.59 -6.59
CA ARG A 597 -0.73 10.28 -7.05
C ARG A 597 -1.34 10.34 -8.45
N ASP A 598 -2.09 11.38 -8.78
CA ASP A 598 -2.70 11.52 -10.10
C ASP A 598 -1.64 11.70 -11.18
N ILE A 599 -0.58 12.47 -10.91
CA ILE A 599 0.58 12.62 -11.79
C ILE A 599 1.26 11.27 -12.03
N LEU A 600 1.51 10.49 -10.98
CA LEU A 600 2.09 9.14 -11.10
C LEU A 600 1.19 8.22 -11.94
N ALA A 601 -0.12 8.22 -11.70
CA ALA A 601 -1.06 7.37 -12.42
C ALA A 601 -1.13 7.70 -13.91
N GLU A 602 -1.12 8.99 -14.25
CA GLU A 602 -1.02 9.46 -15.64
C GLU A 602 0.31 9.06 -16.29
N ALA A 603 1.41 9.19 -15.56
CA ALA A 603 2.73 8.76 -16.04
C ALA A 603 2.76 7.26 -16.32
N MET A 604 2.24 6.42 -15.40
CA MET A 604 2.16 4.97 -15.60
C MET A 604 1.28 4.62 -16.80
N ALA A 605 0.11 5.25 -16.96
CA ALA A 605 -0.77 5.00 -18.09
C ALA A 605 -0.11 5.38 -19.42
N ARG A 606 0.64 6.48 -19.46
CA ARG A 606 1.41 6.92 -20.64
C ARG A 606 2.55 5.94 -20.96
N MET A 607 3.30 5.49 -19.96
CA MET A 607 4.38 4.51 -20.11
C MET A 607 3.88 3.17 -20.63
N GLU A 608 2.76 2.66 -20.11
CA GLU A 608 2.09 1.45 -20.60
C GLU A 608 1.65 1.63 -22.05
N GLY A 609 1.08 2.79 -22.39
CA GLY A 609 0.70 3.14 -23.78
C GLY A 609 1.89 3.23 -24.73
N TYR A 610 3.09 3.53 -24.22
CA TYR A 610 4.34 3.52 -24.97
C TYR A 610 4.96 2.12 -25.12
N GLY A 611 4.40 1.11 -24.43
CA GLY A 611 4.85 -0.29 -24.47
C GLY A 611 5.93 -0.62 -23.45
N LEU A 612 6.10 0.18 -22.40
CA LEU A 612 6.97 -0.14 -21.27
C LEU A 612 6.28 -1.10 -20.31
N ASN A 613 6.95 -2.19 -19.95
CA ASN A 613 6.42 -3.18 -19.01
C ASN A 613 6.66 -2.76 -17.57
N ILE A 614 5.71 -2.06 -16.97
CA ILE A 614 5.75 -1.73 -15.55
C ILE A 614 5.48 -3.00 -14.74
N VAL A 615 6.38 -3.36 -13.83
CA VAL A 615 6.26 -4.54 -12.94
C VAL A 615 6.05 -4.14 -11.48
N GLY A 616 6.22 -2.86 -11.16
CA GLY A 616 6.00 -2.34 -9.82
C GLY A 616 6.04 -0.82 -9.76
N HIS A 617 5.57 -0.29 -8.64
CA HIS A 617 5.69 1.12 -8.29
C HIS A 617 5.76 1.29 -6.77
N VAL A 618 6.51 2.29 -6.30
CA VAL A 618 6.72 2.55 -4.88
C VAL A 618 6.63 4.06 -4.65
N HIS A 619 5.57 4.53 -3.95
CA HIS A 619 5.29 5.95 -3.72
C HIS A 619 5.19 6.75 -5.03
N ASP A 620 6.26 7.39 -5.45
CA ASP A 620 6.45 8.23 -6.64
C ASP A 620 7.42 7.61 -7.67
N GLU A 621 7.80 6.36 -7.47
CA GLU A 621 8.74 5.59 -8.27
C GLU A 621 8.05 4.52 -9.11
N VAL A 622 8.57 4.25 -10.30
CA VAL A 622 8.10 3.20 -11.21
C VAL A 622 9.25 2.24 -11.52
N ILE A 623 8.97 0.93 -11.44
CA ILE A 623 9.92 -0.15 -11.76
C ILE A 623 9.49 -0.77 -13.10
N ILE A 624 10.35 -0.65 -14.10
CA ILE A 624 10.11 -1.13 -15.46
C ILE A 624 11.03 -2.31 -15.75
N GLU A 625 10.48 -3.40 -16.26
CA GLU A 625 11.24 -4.55 -16.76
C GLU A 625 11.39 -4.41 -18.28
N ALA A 626 12.58 -4.08 -18.75
CA ALA A 626 12.86 -3.82 -20.16
C ALA A 626 13.92 -4.78 -20.71
N PRO A 627 13.87 -5.16 -22.00
CA PRO A 627 14.99 -5.84 -22.65
C PRO A 627 16.27 -5.03 -22.49
N LYS A 628 17.41 -5.71 -22.24
CA LYS A 628 18.69 -5.04 -22.04
C LYS A 628 19.00 -4.09 -23.23
N ASP A 629 19.51 -2.93 -22.91
CA ASP A 629 19.97 -1.88 -23.82
C ASP A 629 18.90 -1.31 -24.77
N ARG A 630 17.62 -1.63 -24.56
CA ARG A 630 16.53 -1.13 -25.41
C ARG A 630 16.16 0.32 -25.14
N TYR A 631 16.20 0.74 -23.88
CA TYR A 631 15.85 2.09 -23.45
C TYR A 631 16.96 2.67 -22.56
N THR A 632 17.15 3.98 -22.60
CA THR A 632 17.99 4.69 -21.65
C THR A 632 17.21 5.16 -20.44
N VAL A 633 17.89 5.41 -19.32
CA VAL A 633 17.28 6.02 -18.13
C VAL A 633 16.68 7.39 -18.46
N ASP A 634 17.40 8.20 -19.23
CA ASP A 634 16.97 9.55 -19.61
C ASP A 634 15.67 9.53 -20.45
N GLU A 635 15.51 8.58 -21.37
CA GLU A 635 14.28 8.43 -22.15
C GLU A 635 13.09 8.13 -21.24
N VAL A 636 13.27 7.21 -20.29
CA VAL A 636 12.21 6.82 -19.34
C VAL A 636 11.89 7.98 -18.39
N CYS A 637 12.89 8.66 -17.84
CA CYS A 637 12.70 9.83 -16.97
C CYS A 637 12.00 10.98 -17.70
N LYS A 638 12.37 11.25 -18.96
CA LYS A 638 11.67 12.23 -19.79
C LYS A 638 10.22 11.86 -20.03
N LEU A 639 9.95 10.61 -20.36
CA LEU A 639 8.58 10.12 -20.55
C LEU A 639 7.76 10.20 -19.25
N MET A 640 8.36 9.90 -18.09
CA MET A 640 7.75 10.03 -16.79
C MET A 640 7.39 11.49 -16.47
N SER A 641 8.29 12.43 -16.76
CA SER A 641 8.16 13.86 -16.42
C SER A 641 7.30 14.66 -17.39
N VAL A 642 6.64 14.05 -18.37
CA VAL A 642 5.70 14.77 -19.23
C VAL A 642 4.50 15.24 -18.40
N ASN A 643 4.25 16.54 -18.40
CA ASN A 643 3.13 17.12 -17.67
C ASN A 643 1.78 16.69 -18.24
N PRO A 644 0.83 16.24 -17.41
CA PRO A 644 -0.58 16.21 -17.76
C PRO A 644 -1.12 17.59 -18.18
N GLU A 645 -2.14 17.61 -19.03
CA GLU A 645 -2.77 18.85 -19.53
C GLU A 645 -3.24 19.79 -18.40
N TRP A 646 -3.69 19.23 -17.29
CA TRP A 646 -4.22 19.97 -16.15
C TRP A 646 -3.13 20.57 -15.22
N CYS A 647 -1.83 20.27 -15.45
CA CYS A 647 -0.72 20.79 -14.64
C CYS A 647 0.49 21.17 -15.52
N LYS A 648 0.28 21.77 -16.68
CA LYS A 648 1.33 22.15 -17.64
C LYS A 648 2.42 23.05 -17.04
N ASP A 649 2.06 23.86 -16.08
CA ASP A 649 2.91 24.84 -15.40
C ASP A 649 3.63 24.28 -14.15
N LEU A 650 3.44 22.99 -13.81
CA LEU A 650 4.13 22.36 -12.72
C LEU A 650 5.54 21.90 -13.17
N PRO A 651 6.63 22.34 -12.54
CA PRO A 651 7.97 21.88 -12.88
C PRO A 651 8.18 20.42 -12.43
N LEU A 652 7.95 19.45 -13.31
CA LEU A 652 8.21 18.02 -13.05
C LEU A 652 9.66 17.68 -13.41
N ASN A 653 10.23 16.76 -12.65
CA ASN A 653 11.52 16.14 -12.94
C ASN A 653 11.56 14.72 -12.39
N ALA A 654 12.23 13.82 -13.07
CA ALA A 654 12.46 12.46 -12.62
C ALA A 654 13.96 12.12 -12.76
N ALA A 655 14.43 11.27 -11.87
CA ALA A 655 15.75 10.67 -11.91
C ALA A 655 15.61 9.16 -11.83
N GLY A 656 16.63 8.40 -12.24
CA GLY A 656 16.50 6.95 -12.22
C GLY A 656 17.83 6.25 -12.38
N TYR A 657 17.76 4.92 -12.42
CA TYR A 657 18.92 4.06 -12.63
C TYR A 657 18.50 2.78 -13.39
N LYS A 658 19.53 2.04 -13.85
CA LYS A 658 19.39 0.67 -14.35
C LYS A 658 19.99 -0.31 -13.37
N GLY A 659 19.42 -1.52 -13.29
CA GLY A 659 19.92 -2.55 -12.40
C GLY A 659 19.51 -3.96 -12.80
N SER A 660 20.31 -4.92 -12.33
CA SER A 660 20.01 -6.36 -12.39
C SER A 660 19.10 -6.82 -11.25
N TYR A 661 18.82 -5.94 -10.31
CA TYR A 661 17.85 -6.09 -9.21
C TYR A 661 17.36 -4.70 -8.78
N TYR A 662 16.31 -4.67 -7.96
CA TYR A 662 15.79 -3.43 -7.40
C TYR A 662 16.55 -3.03 -6.13
N PHE A 663 16.97 -1.77 -6.03
CA PHE A 663 17.59 -1.19 -4.84
C PHE A 663 17.18 0.28 -4.65
N LYS A 664 17.44 0.84 -3.47
CA LYS A 664 17.20 2.27 -3.17
C LYS A 664 18.14 2.71 -2.04
N ASP A 665 19.03 3.63 -2.34
CA ASP A 665 19.99 4.22 -1.41
C ASP A 665 19.34 5.27 -0.49
#